data_c56f4660aa3d6ab19044ec7321987e1d
#
_entry.id   c56f4660aa3d6ab19044ec7321987e1d
#
_cell.length_a   1.000
_cell.length_b   1.000
_cell.length_c   1.000
_cell.angle_alpha   90.00
_cell.angle_beta   90.00
_cell.angle_gamma   90.00
#
_symmetry.space_group_name_H-M   'P 1'
#
loop_
_entity.id
_entity.type
_entity.pdbx_description
1 polymer ?
#
loop_
_entity_poly.entity_id
_entity_poly.type
_entity_poly.pdbx_seq_one_letter_code
_entity_poly.pdbx_strand_id
1 'polypeptide(L)'
;MDEGSSAKLIKKAIEHVYKPSDELMYFKNIISAFYMQGTDIEVVEKILIELYNQLPSHEKTLAEIIKLFDDIYACEENPNSGLKGIEQFISDKYDKKTSLEVRRELNKVIIPYDTNRIYKLQTGSSKYMVMDYRNNEVTVQTIDWRKGIEVADYTRVLLCYPLQITIHDNPISEAGRTFTIEWTSSKDNHFKTSDMGISEIEHYLSEHGYVLSPKNFKGVVAGLIQIAIENNLAIFKNDIETPGFYYNSENDSLTIVDFELKPVDIDKLNIALDLIEDLEQFFKGQEAKLATTLKHAMIAPFGFAKKQMGLPLENLIPYMFHFGKGGSGKTTIARIGAYFYGEPDSETDIGGSEFDTVPRIGAQISKSTFGLIVNEPAGVFNSRSCVETLKTCVERTNARRRYEGRNLATILALSTVSFTSNSALPNIEGLTRRFVQLMYSHSEKKSEDEKKVFMEHYRMDSPDICLFHRLKYLADFVVNEINEDIGLLRLPWQDLSNALIMRAYADCERNCPDWLLEFVQSITLEDLDDEEIERLRMFFIDEINRHNKNIKVYSAEDGYPVRQSDYFTDSVKNSNDFYERVFNIINERLIPYMVLHHSREGKDYVCFTRGLKKALNDADEICYDLKGIAELLGWQYKPVRLDKLTKVMIVSFDKFLTFLYPNLTEKETNQ
;
A
#
# COMPACT_ATOMS: atom_id res chain seq x y z
N MET A 1 -15.56 -28.67 -13.42
CA MET A 1 -14.69 -28.39 -14.59
C MET A 1 -15.33 -28.99 -15.82
N ASP A 2 -15.26 -28.29 -16.92
CA ASP A 2 -15.78 -28.75 -18.20
C ASP A 2 -15.02 -30.01 -18.67
N GLU A 3 -15.71 -31.05 -19.11
CA GLU A 3 -15.14 -32.36 -19.52
C GLU A 3 -13.99 -32.20 -20.54
N GLY A 4 -14.06 -31.21 -21.42
CA GLY A 4 -13.00 -30.87 -22.37
C GLY A 4 -11.73 -30.29 -21.77
N SER A 5 -11.78 -29.73 -20.59
CA SER A 5 -10.64 -29.13 -19.89
C SER A 5 -9.70 -30.17 -19.29
N SER A 6 -10.28 -31.27 -18.77
CA SER A 6 -9.53 -32.37 -18.17
C SER A 6 -8.73 -33.14 -19.21
N ALA A 7 -9.34 -33.45 -20.36
CA ALA A 7 -8.67 -34.15 -21.46
C ALA A 7 -7.49 -33.31 -22.05
N LYS A 8 -7.65 -31.98 -22.16
CA LYS A 8 -6.57 -31.10 -22.64
C LYS A 8 -5.37 -31.08 -21.69
N LEU A 9 -5.61 -31.08 -20.38
CA LEU A 9 -4.55 -31.08 -19.37
C LEU A 9 -3.79 -32.39 -19.34
N ILE A 10 -4.51 -33.53 -19.43
CA ILE A 10 -3.89 -34.87 -19.51
C ILE A 10 -3.05 -34.96 -20.79
N LYS A 11 -3.60 -34.53 -21.93
CA LYS A 11 -2.85 -34.48 -23.19
C LYS A 11 -1.53 -33.73 -23.04
N LYS A 12 -1.58 -32.50 -22.53
CA LYS A 12 -0.39 -31.67 -22.35
C LYS A 12 0.64 -32.30 -21.41
N ALA A 13 0.19 -33.00 -20.37
CA ALA A 13 1.07 -33.66 -19.41
C ALA A 13 1.80 -34.86 -20.00
N ILE A 14 1.20 -35.59 -20.93
CA ILE A 14 1.68 -36.87 -21.42
C ILE A 14 2.18 -36.85 -22.87
N GLU A 15 1.94 -35.77 -23.61
CA GLU A 15 2.34 -35.63 -25.03
C GLU A 15 3.84 -35.89 -25.28
N HIS A 16 4.69 -35.59 -24.29
CA HIS A 16 6.14 -35.76 -24.40
C HIS A 16 6.67 -37.11 -23.86
N VAL A 17 5.81 -37.93 -23.25
CA VAL A 17 6.25 -39.17 -22.57
C VAL A 17 5.59 -40.43 -23.14
N TYR A 18 4.73 -40.28 -24.13
CA TYR A 18 4.09 -41.41 -24.78
C TYR A 18 5.04 -42.16 -25.76
N LYS A 19 5.09 -43.46 -25.67
CA LYS A 19 5.71 -44.38 -26.64
C LYS A 19 4.77 -45.51 -26.98
N PRO A 20 4.58 -45.86 -28.26
CA PRO A 20 3.70 -46.98 -28.64
C PRO A 20 4.04 -48.29 -27.96
N SER A 21 5.32 -48.64 -27.80
CA SER A 21 5.79 -49.85 -27.11
C SER A 21 5.34 -50.00 -25.65
N ASP A 22 4.95 -48.93 -25.04
CA ASP A 22 4.56 -48.86 -23.61
C ASP A 22 3.08 -48.51 -23.43
N GLU A 23 2.29 -48.50 -24.52
CA GLU A 23 0.93 -47.98 -24.57
C GLU A 23 0.00 -48.61 -23.52
N LEU A 24 0.03 -49.94 -23.38
CA LEU A 24 -0.81 -50.60 -22.41
C LEU A 24 -0.51 -50.19 -20.97
N MET A 25 0.79 -50.08 -20.61
CA MET A 25 1.20 -49.65 -19.29
C MET A 25 0.86 -48.16 -19.03
N TYR A 26 0.98 -47.35 -20.06
CA TYR A 26 0.62 -45.96 -20.04
C TYR A 26 -0.86 -45.75 -19.71
N PHE A 27 -1.78 -46.43 -20.48
CA PHE A 27 -3.21 -46.37 -20.20
C PHE A 27 -3.57 -47.01 -18.86
N LYS A 28 -2.93 -48.13 -18.49
CA LYS A 28 -3.17 -48.78 -17.18
C LYS A 28 -2.89 -47.82 -16.00
N ASN A 29 -1.80 -47.03 -16.07
CA ASN A 29 -1.48 -46.06 -15.04
C ASN A 29 -2.50 -44.93 -14.98
N ILE A 30 -3.00 -44.43 -16.12
CA ILE A 30 -4.02 -43.41 -16.20
C ILE A 30 -5.35 -43.90 -15.65
N ILE A 31 -5.84 -45.07 -16.11
CA ILE A 31 -7.07 -45.68 -15.66
C ILE A 31 -7.00 -45.92 -14.14
N SER A 32 -5.87 -46.47 -13.66
CA SER A 32 -5.66 -46.70 -12.24
C SER A 32 -5.70 -45.43 -11.42
N ALA A 33 -5.17 -44.31 -11.97
CA ALA A 33 -5.21 -43.01 -11.30
C ALA A 33 -6.66 -42.51 -11.15
N PHE A 34 -7.48 -42.62 -12.18
CA PHE A 34 -8.89 -42.25 -12.13
C PHE A 34 -9.73 -43.18 -11.25
N TYR A 35 -9.50 -44.49 -11.36
CA TYR A 35 -10.14 -45.49 -10.50
C TYR A 35 -9.86 -45.20 -9.02
N MET A 36 -8.60 -44.98 -8.66
CA MET A 36 -8.21 -44.69 -7.28
C MET A 36 -8.74 -43.32 -6.77
N GLN A 37 -9.16 -42.44 -7.67
CA GLN A 37 -9.77 -41.14 -7.35
C GLN A 37 -11.30 -41.22 -7.24
N GLY A 38 -11.91 -42.35 -7.57
CA GLY A 38 -13.36 -42.50 -7.59
C GLY A 38 -14.04 -41.68 -8.69
N THR A 39 -13.32 -41.41 -9.80
CA THR A 39 -13.87 -40.65 -10.92
C THR A 39 -14.98 -41.44 -11.60
N ASP A 40 -16.05 -40.75 -12.01
CA ASP A 40 -17.21 -41.35 -12.67
C ASP A 40 -16.79 -42.10 -13.95
N ILE A 41 -17.35 -43.29 -14.12
CA ILE A 41 -17.04 -44.23 -15.22
C ILE A 41 -17.25 -43.55 -16.59
N GLU A 42 -18.39 -42.86 -16.77
CA GLU A 42 -18.72 -42.23 -18.05
C GLU A 42 -17.75 -41.09 -18.41
N VAL A 43 -17.26 -40.40 -17.42
CA VAL A 43 -16.28 -39.32 -17.59
C VAL A 43 -14.91 -39.87 -17.99
N VAL A 44 -14.47 -40.96 -17.34
CA VAL A 44 -13.18 -41.58 -17.63
C VAL A 44 -13.18 -42.22 -19.02
N GLU A 45 -14.25 -42.92 -19.41
CA GLU A 45 -14.38 -43.50 -20.74
C GLU A 45 -14.23 -42.46 -21.86
N LYS A 46 -14.92 -41.31 -21.74
CA LYS A 46 -14.81 -40.22 -22.69
C LYS A 46 -13.37 -39.68 -22.78
N ILE A 47 -12.72 -39.51 -21.63
CA ILE A 47 -11.33 -39.02 -21.57
C ILE A 47 -10.37 -40.00 -22.25
N LEU A 48 -10.56 -41.31 -22.02
CA LEU A 48 -9.72 -42.34 -22.64
C LEU A 48 -9.89 -42.41 -24.17
N ILE A 49 -11.12 -42.29 -24.67
CA ILE A 49 -11.39 -42.20 -26.11
C ILE A 49 -10.73 -40.97 -26.73
N GLU A 50 -10.85 -39.81 -26.08
CA GLU A 50 -10.20 -38.60 -26.58
C GLU A 50 -8.67 -38.69 -26.57
N LEU A 51 -8.08 -39.23 -25.50
CA LEU A 51 -6.63 -39.42 -25.39
C LEU A 51 -6.13 -40.38 -26.49
N TYR A 52 -6.80 -41.52 -26.65
CA TYR A 52 -6.45 -42.48 -27.67
C TYR A 52 -6.43 -41.84 -29.07
N ASN A 53 -7.49 -41.11 -29.44
CA ASN A 53 -7.61 -40.44 -30.73
C ASN A 53 -6.58 -39.33 -30.98
N GLN A 54 -5.96 -38.83 -29.93
CA GLN A 54 -4.97 -37.75 -30.02
C GLN A 54 -3.52 -38.23 -30.07
N LEU A 55 -3.27 -39.49 -29.82
CA LEU A 55 -1.92 -40.05 -29.87
C LEU A 55 -1.43 -40.26 -31.31
N PRO A 56 -0.14 -40.05 -31.60
CA PRO A 56 0.36 -40.06 -32.98
C PRO A 56 0.47 -41.42 -33.63
N SER A 57 0.48 -42.50 -32.85
CA SER A 57 0.56 -43.91 -33.32
C SER A 57 0.14 -44.86 -32.20
N HIS A 58 -0.35 -46.05 -32.57
CA HIS A 58 -0.87 -47.07 -31.66
C HIS A 58 -0.27 -48.43 -31.92
N GLU A 59 0.05 -49.19 -30.88
CA GLU A 59 0.29 -50.63 -30.89
C GLU A 59 -0.93 -51.41 -30.49
N LYS A 60 -1.82 -50.80 -29.70
CA LYS A 60 -3.06 -51.40 -29.20
C LYS A 60 -4.28 -50.78 -29.84
N THR A 61 -5.31 -51.53 -29.97
CA THR A 61 -6.64 -51.03 -30.41
C THR A 61 -7.36 -50.31 -29.32
N LEU A 62 -8.25 -49.38 -29.63
CA LEU A 62 -9.11 -48.71 -28.66
C LEU A 62 -9.93 -49.73 -27.84
N ALA A 63 -10.38 -50.85 -28.48
CA ALA A 63 -11.12 -51.90 -27.81
C ALA A 63 -10.29 -52.63 -26.74
N GLU A 64 -8.96 -52.80 -26.93
CA GLU A 64 -8.09 -53.37 -25.90
C GLU A 64 -7.91 -52.39 -24.72
N ILE A 65 -7.87 -51.08 -24.98
CA ILE A 65 -7.79 -50.08 -23.92
C ILE A 65 -9.10 -49.96 -23.13
N ILE A 66 -10.24 -49.99 -23.81
CA ILE A 66 -11.57 -50.00 -23.14
C ILE A 66 -11.74 -51.28 -22.35
N LYS A 67 -11.32 -52.43 -22.87
CA LYS A 67 -11.37 -53.69 -22.12
C LYS A 67 -10.51 -53.60 -20.83
N LEU A 68 -9.30 -53.07 -20.90
CA LEU A 68 -8.46 -52.83 -19.72
C LEU A 68 -9.14 -51.90 -18.69
N PHE A 69 -9.84 -50.88 -19.18
CA PHE A 69 -10.63 -49.97 -18.33
C PHE A 69 -11.77 -50.72 -17.62
N ASP A 70 -12.55 -51.52 -18.37
CA ASP A 70 -13.64 -52.33 -17.81
C ASP A 70 -13.12 -53.31 -16.77
N ASP A 71 -12.03 -54.04 -17.07
CA ASP A 71 -11.42 -55.04 -16.18
C ASP A 71 -10.94 -54.40 -14.86
N ILE A 72 -10.40 -53.18 -14.90
CA ILE A 72 -9.98 -52.44 -13.69
C ILE A 72 -11.18 -51.94 -12.87
N TYR A 73 -12.20 -51.40 -13.51
CA TYR A 73 -13.39 -50.90 -12.83
C TYR A 73 -14.30 -52.02 -12.32
N ALA A 74 -14.29 -53.20 -12.96
CA ALA A 74 -14.93 -54.41 -12.48
C ALA A 74 -14.13 -55.15 -11.39
N CYS A 75 -12.94 -54.68 -11.04
CA CYS A 75 -12.01 -55.34 -10.12
C CYS A 75 -11.50 -56.70 -10.60
N GLU A 76 -11.58 -57.00 -11.89
CA GLU A 76 -11.05 -58.23 -12.50
C GLU A 76 -9.55 -58.11 -12.73
N GLU A 77 -9.04 -56.90 -12.92
CA GLU A 77 -7.60 -56.61 -12.96
C GLU A 77 -7.19 -55.61 -11.85
N ASN A 78 -6.07 -55.88 -11.19
CA ASN A 78 -5.57 -55.01 -10.12
C ASN A 78 -5.04 -53.69 -10.69
N PRO A 79 -5.51 -52.55 -10.16
CA PRO A 79 -4.98 -51.25 -10.54
C PRO A 79 -3.50 -51.12 -10.13
N ASN A 80 -2.77 -50.36 -10.88
CA ASN A 80 -1.41 -49.96 -10.52
C ASN A 80 -1.44 -48.89 -9.40
N SER A 81 -0.25 -48.41 -9.00
CA SER A 81 -0.10 -47.40 -7.95
C SER A 81 -0.66 -46.00 -8.33
N GLY A 82 -1.52 -45.92 -9.36
CA GLY A 82 -2.13 -44.68 -9.83
C GLY A 82 -1.08 -43.61 -10.20
N LEU A 83 -1.20 -42.42 -9.65
CA LEU A 83 -0.25 -41.30 -9.91
C LEU A 83 1.19 -41.65 -9.57
N LYS A 84 1.43 -42.45 -8.50
CA LYS A 84 2.78 -42.94 -8.17
C LYS A 84 3.31 -43.87 -9.24
N GLY A 85 2.44 -44.69 -9.83
CA GLY A 85 2.80 -45.56 -10.95
C GLY A 85 3.23 -44.78 -12.19
N ILE A 86 2.53 -43.70 -12.51
CA ILE A 86 2.92 -42.80 -13.60
C ILE A 86 4.25 -42.12 -13.27
N GLU A 87 4.41 -41.59 -12.07
CA GLU A 87 5.66 -40.92 -11.63
C GLU A 87 6.85 -41.89 -11.70
N GLN A 88 6.68 -43.14 -11.23
CA GLN A 88 7.70 -44.17 -11.28
C GLN A 88 8.03 -44.55 -12.72
N PHE A 89 7.02 -44.77 -13.55
CA PHE A 89 7.17 -45.11 -14.98
C PHE A 89 7.95 -44.03 -15.75
N ILE A 90 7.64 -42.77 -15.47
CA ILE A 90 8.34 -41.65 -16.09
C ILE A 90 9.74 -41.51 -15.52
N SER A 91 9.91 -41.65 -14.20
CA SER A 91 11.22 -41.56 -13.53
C SER A 91 12.19 -42.68 -13.99
N ASP A 92 11.67 -43.85 -14.32
CA ASP A 92 12.49 -44.98 -14.81
C ASP A 92 12.96 -44.76 -16.28
N LYS A 93 12.20 -44.02 -17.05
CA LYS A 93 12.47 -43.81 -18.49
C LYS A 93 12.93 -42.43 -18.88
N TYR A 94 12.70 -41.41 -18.02
CA TYR A 94 12.99 -40.02 -18.22
C TYR A 94 13.65 -39.43 -16.97
N ASP A 95 14.02 -38.15 -17.03
CA ASP A 95 14.61 -37.47 -15.89
C ASP A 95 13.55 -37.10 -14.80
N LYS A 96 14.03 -36.86 -13.60
CA LYS A 96 13.22 -36.51 -12.42
C LYS A 96 12.43 -35.20 -12.61
N LYS A 97 12.93 -34.25 -13.43
CA LYS A 97 12.28 -32.97 -13.71
C LYS A 97 11.04 -33.17 -14.55
N THR A 98 11.12 -33.96 -15.62
CA THR A 98 9.99 -34.31 -16.47
C THR A 98 8.91 -35.06 -15.68
N SER A 99 9.30 -35.97 -14.78
CA SER A 99 8.37 -36.67 -13.88
C SER A 99 7.58 -35.71 -12.99
N LEU A 100 8.25 -34.70 -12.42
CA LEU A 100 7.60 -33.69 -11.56
C LEU A 100 6.69 -32.76 -12.36
N GLU A 101 7.05 -32.40 -13.57
CA GLU A 101 6.23 -31.56 -14.46
C GLU A 101 4.93 -32.29 -14.85
N VAL A 102 5.04 -33.56 -15.28
CA VAL A 102 3.87 -34.37 -15.60
C VAL A 102 2.97 -34.55 -14.40
N ARG A 103 3.53 -34.82 -13.21
CA ARG A 103 2.75 -34.92 -11.98
C ARG A 103 1.99 -33.64 -11.66
N ARG A 104 2.60 -32.46 -11.83
CA ARG A 104 1.92 -31.17 -11.64
C ARG A 104 0.73 -30.98 -12.57
N GLU A 105 0.86 -31.37 -13.84
CA GLU A 105 -0.21 -31.22 -14.81
C GLU A 105 -1.36 -32.21 -14.54
N LEU A 106 -1.06 -33.48 -14.25
CA LEU A 106 -2.07 -34.48 -13.87
C LEU A 106 -2.83 -34.09 -12.61
N ASN A 107 -2.17 -33.47 -11.64
CA ASN A 107 -2.79 -33.03 -10.40
C ASN A 107 -3.83 -31.91 -10.58
N LYS A 108 -3.76 -31.14 -11.67
CA LYS A 108 -4.78 -30.13 -12.02
C LYS A 108 -6.09 -30.76 -12.49
N VAL A 109 -6.05 -32.00 -12.92
CA VAL A 109 -7.19 -32.75 -13.50
C VAL A 109 -7.95 -33.51 -12.44
N ILE A 110 -7.26 -33.97 -11.40
CA ILE A 110 -7.81 -34.93 -10.43
C ILE A 110 -8.63 -34.18 -9.39
N ILE A 111 -9.90 -34.57 -9.26
CA ILE A 111 -10.82 -34.01 -8.27
C ILE A 111 -10.26 -34.26 -6.86
N PRO A 112 -10.13 -33.24 -6.01
CA PRO A 112 -9.34 -33.32 -4.79
C PRO A 112 -9.95 -34.12 -3.63
N TYR A 113 -11.11 -34.74 -3.79
CA TYR A 113 -11.81 -35.43 -2.68
C TYR A 113 -12.15 -36.87 -2.95
N ASP A 114 -11.33 -37.79 -2.42
CA ASP A 114 -11.74 -39.15 -2.15
C ASP A 114 -12.10 -39.30 -0.66
N THR A 115 -13.37 -39.31 -0.35
CA THR A 115 -13.91 -39.45 1.02
C THR A 115 -13.52 -40.77 1.69
N ASN A 116 -12.89 -41.71 0.99
CA ASN A 116 -12.51 -43.02 1.48
C ASN A 116 -11.05 -43.18 1.90
N ARG A 117 -10.25 -42.09 1.84
CA ARG A 117 -8.79 -42.18 2.10
C ARG A 117 -8.38 -41.72 3.49
N ILE A 118 -7.30 -42.36 3.97
CA ILE A 118 -6.55 -41.94 5.15
C ILE A 118 -5.24 -41.33 4.66
N TYR A 119 -5.01 -40.06 5.03
CA TYR A 119 -3.77 -39.34 4.73
C TYR A 119 -2.93 -39.21 5.98
N LYS A 120 -1.61 -39.45 5.86
CA LYS A 120 -0.67 -39.43 6.99
C LYS A 120 0.51 -38.48 6.68
N LEU A 121 0.85 -37.69 7.66
CA LEU A 121 2.06 -36.85 7.65
C LEU A 121 2.95 -37.25 8.84
N GLN A 122 4.19 -37.59 8.59
CA GLN A 122 5.17 -37.82 9.65
C GLN A 122 5.57 -36.52 10.29
N THR A 123 5.30 -36.34 11.57
CA THR A 123 5.62 -35.13 12.35
C THR A 123 6.77 -35.34 13.34
N GLY A 124 7.26 -36.56 13.45
CA GLY A 124 8.39 -36.95 14.31
C GLY A 124 8.82 -38.41 14.04
N SER A 125 9.87 -38.89 14.68
CA SER A 125 10.43 -40.23 14.45
C SER A 125 9.42 -41.36 14.62
N SER A 126 8.44 -41.18 15.52
CA SER A 126 7.39 -42.18 15.81
C SER A 126 6.01 -41.51 15.88
N LYS A 127 5.84 -40.32 15.32
CA LYS A 127 4.62 -39.54 15.44
C LYS A 127 4.10 -39.14 14.05
N TYR A 128 2.82 -39.43 13.81
CA TYR A 128 2.15 -39.14 12.56
C TYR A 128 0.87 -38.37 12.83
N MET A 129 0.59 -37.37 12.00
CA MET A 129 -0.73 -36.80 11.90
C MET A 129 -1.54 -37.59 10.87
N VAL A 130 -2.77 -37.87 11.18
CA VAL A 130 -3.66 -38.69 10.36
C VAL A 130 -4.96 -37.92 10.11
N MET A 131 -5.25 -37.69 8.86
CA MET A 131 -6.53 -37.17 8.39
C MET A 131 -7.34 -38.33 7.79
N ASP A 132 -8.37 -38.79 8.51
CA ASP A 132 -9.19 -39.90 8.12
C ASP A 132 -10.59 -39.44 7.69
N TYR A 133 -10.81 -39.37 6.38
CA TYR A 133 -12.08 -38.95 5.81
C TYR A 133 -13.19 -40.04 5.98
N ARG A 134 -12.84 -41.31 6.21
CA ARG A 134 -13.84 -42.37 6.42
C ARG A 134 -14.53 -42.24 7.76
N ASN A 135 -13.76 -41.80 8.77
CA ASN A 135 -14.26 -41.66 10.13
C ASN A 135 -14.52 -40.21 10.51
N ASN A 136 -14.26 -39.25 9.58
CA ASN A 136 -14.36 -37.80 9.82
C ASN A 136 -13.51 -37.36 11.01
N GLU A 137 -12.27 -37.84 11.07
CA GLU A 137 -11.40 -37.61 12.21
C GLU A 137 -10.02 -37.06 11.85
N VAL A 138 -9.53 -36.17 12.71
CA VAL A 138 -8.15 -35.75 12.74
C VAL A 138 -7.51 -36.32 13.99
N THR A 139 -6.55 -37.21 13.82
CA THR A 139 -5.87 -37.90 14.92
C THR A 139 -4.36 -37.74 14.84
N VAL A 140 -3.71 -37.83 16.00
CA VAL A 140 -2.27 -38.02 16.08
C VAL A 140 -1.98 -39.46 16.45
N GLN A 141 -1.27 -40.17 15.58
CA GLN A 141 -0.79 -41.50 15.80
C GLN A 141 0.62 -41.46 16.39
N THR A 142 0.82 -42.14 17.50
CA THR A 142 2.18 -42.38 18.07
C THR A 142 2.49 -43.88 17.98
N ILE A 143 3.65 -44.20 17.45
CA ILE A 143 4.11 -45.59 17.30
C ILE A 143 5.16 -45.87 18.36
N ASP A 144 4.87 -46.81 19.27
CA ASP A 144 5.76 -47.28 20.32
C ASP A 144 6.15 -48.75 20.11
N TRP A 145 7.37 -49.14 20.47
CA TRP A 145 7.78 -50.52 20.47
C TRP A 145 7.63 -51.07 21.88
N ARG A 146 6.63 -51.95 22.07
CA ARG A 146 6.41 -52.62 23.36
C ARG A 146 6.68 -54.10 23.20
N LYS A 147 7.66 -54.62 23.93
CA LYS A 147 8.09 -56.04 23.90
C LYS A 147 8.41 -56.58 22.50
N GLY A 148 9.01 -55.77 21.62
CA GLY A 148 9.34 -56.15 20.26
C GLY A 148 8.18 -56.10 19.26
N ILE A 149 7.01 -55.62 19.69
CA ILE A 149 5.83 -55.43 18.85
C ILE A 149 5.58 -53.93 18.69
N GLU A 150 5.33 -53.49 17.46
CA GLU A 150 4.92 -52.16 17.15
C GLU A 150 3.47 -51.93 17.61
N VAL A 151 3.27 -50.93 18.50
CA VAL A 151 1.94 -50.58 19.01
C VAL A 151 1.65 -49.13 18.58
N ALA A 152 0.55 -48.93 17.89
CA ALA A 152 0.08 -47.64 17.46
C ALA A 152 -1.02 -47.14 18.41
N ASP A 153 -0.75 -46.02 19.08
CA ASP A 153 -1.73 -45.30 19.89
C ASP A 153 -2.29 -44.11 19.09
N TYR A 154 -3.63 -43.98 19.03
CA TYR A 154 -4.32 -42.90 18.32
C TYR A 154 -4.96 -41.92 19.30
N THR A 155 -4.68 -40.64 19.15
CA THR A 155 -5.32 -39.56 19.92
C THR A 155 -6.10 -38.66 19.00
N ARG A 156 -7.41 -38.59 19.14
CA ARG A 156 -8.25 -37.63 18.43
C ARG A 156 -7.96 -36.24 18.91
N VAL A 157 -7.70 -35.28 17.98
CA VAL A 157 -7.25 -33.95 18.28
C VAL A 157 -8.33 -32.90 18.03
N LEU A 158 -9.16 -33.10 17.01
CA LEU A 158 -10.22 -32.20 16.61
C LEU A 158 -11.59 -32.87 16.61
N LEU A 159 -12.64 -32.09 16.93
CA LEU A 159 -14.06 -32.46 16.77
C LEU A 159 -14.59 -32.16 15.36
N CYS A 160 -13.79 -31.47 14.55
CA CYS A 160 -14.10 -31.15 13.16
C CYS A 160 -13.02 -31.72 12.25
N TYR A 161 -13.33 -31.84 10.97
CA TYR A 161 -12.35 -32.20 9.94
C TYR A 161 -12.53 -31.29 8.73
N PRO A 162 -11.45 -31.03 7.96
CA PRO A 162 -11.53 -30.17 6.80
C PRO A 162 -12.16 -30.91 5.63
N LEU A 163 -13.17 -30.28 5.02
CA LEU A 163 -13.75 -30.72 3.76
C LEU A 163 -12.96 -30.21 2.56
N GLN A 164 -12.62 -28.93 2.61
CA GLN A 164 -11.90 -28.26 1.56
C GLN A 164 -10.87 -27.31 2.16
N ILE A 165 -9.68 -27.32 1.61
CA ILE A 165 -8.61 -26.39 1.97
C ILE A 165 -8.27 -25.57 0.73
N THR A 166 -8.54 -24.27 0.78
CA THR A 166 -8.13 -23.31 -0.25
C THR A 166 -6.94 -22.52 0.27
N ILE A 167 -5.87 -22.49 -0.50
CA ILE A 167 -4.65 -21.74 -0.22
C ILE A 167 -4.67 -20.49 -1.07
N HIS A 168 -4.72 -19.33 -0.42
CA HIS A 168 -4.60 -18.05 -1.10
C HIS A 168 -3.11 -17.68 -1.15
N ASP A 169 -2.54 -17.85 -2.30
CA ASP A 169 -1.14 -17.52 -2.60
C ASP A 169 -1.15 -16.25 -3.46
N ASN A 170 -1.16 -15.10 -2.78
CA ASN A 170 -1.17 -13.83 -3.51
C ASN A 170 0.20 -13.65 -4.20
N PRO A 171 0.27 -13.67 -5.54
CA PRO A 171 1.54 -13.64 -6.28
C PRO A 171 2.31 -12.32 -6.12
N ILE A 172 1.65 -11.27 -5.63
CA ILE A 172 2.28 -9.97 -5.37
C ILE A 172 2.80 -9.82 -3.94
N SER A 173 2.43 -10.75 -3.05
CA SER A 173 2.78 -10.68 -1.64
C SER A 173 3.90 -11.67 -1.30
N GLU A 174 5.01 -11.16 -0.78
CA GLU A 174 5.97 -12.01 -0.05
C GLU A 174 5.43 -12.40 1.34
N ALA A 175 4.23 -11.97 1.68
CA ALA A 175 3.55 -12.33 2.92
C ALA A 175 3.15 -13.81 2.90
N GLY A 176 3.05 -14.38 4.07
CA GLY A 176 2.60 -15.74 4.22
C GLY A 176 1.22 -15.96 3.58
N ARG A 177 1.03 -17.16 3.10
CA ARG A 177 -0.25 -17.64 2.56
C ARG A 177 -1.33 -17.53 3.61
N THR A 178 -2.53 -17.11 3.19
CA THR A 178 -3.74 -17.26 3.98
C THR A 178 -4.52 -18.48 3.53
N PHE A 179 -5.44 -18.93 4.35
CA PHE A 179 -6.13 -20.18 4.13
C PHE A 179 -7.62 -20.01 4.38
N THR A 180 -8.41 -20.53 3.47
CA THR A 180 -9.83 -20.73 3.68
C THR A 180 -10.08 -22.22 3.82
N ILE A 181 -10.62 -22.64 4.96
CA ILE A 181 -10.90 -24.04 5.22
C ILE A 181 -12.40 -24.20 5.51
N GLU A 182 -13.04 -25.04 4.73
CA GLU A 182 -14.40 -25.50 5.00
C GLU A 182 -14.33 -26.72 5.91
N TRP A 183 -15.03 -26.62 7.02
CA TRP A 183 -15.02 -27.62 8.08
C TRP A 183 -16.38 -28.28 8.23
N THR A 184 -16.38 -29.54 8.63
CA THR A 184 -17.58 -30.19 9.16
C THR A 184 -17.30 -30.77 10.53
N SER A 185 -18.26 -30.70 11.42
CA SER A 185 -18.18 -31.28 12.75
C SER A 185 -18.96 -32.62 12.79
N SER A 186 -18.71 -33.42 13.83
CA SER A 186 -19.42 -34.68 14.10
C SER A 186 -20.95 -34.55 14.28
N LYS A 187 -21.46 -33.30 14.25
CA LYS A 187 -22.91 -33.00 14.35
C LYS A 187 -23.48 -32.44 13.03
N ASP A 188 -22.82 -32.69 11.90
CA ASP A 188 -23.17 -32.18 10.55
C ASP A 188 -23.26 -30.65 10.46
N ASN A 189 -22.63 -29.94 11.37
CA ASN A 189 -22.51 -28.50 11.30
C ASN A 189 -21.35 -28.15 10.37
N HIS A 190 -21.65 -27.49 9.26
CA HIS A 190 -20.67 -26.92 8.37
C HIS A 190 -20.33 -25.48 8.81
N PHE A 191 -19.05 -25.17 8.84
CA PHE A 191 -18.57 -23.82 9.08
C PHE A 191 -17.31 -23.56 8.25
N LYS A 192 -16.92 -22.29 8.16
CA LYS A 192 -15.83 -21.86 7.31
C LYS A 192 -14.92 -20.89 8.06
N THR A 193 -13.63 -21.12 7.98
CA THR A 193 -12.61 -20.13 8.36
C THR A 193 -12.07 -19.53 7.07
N SER A 194 -12.31 -18.24 6.85
CA SER A 194 -12.00 -17.57 5.58
C SER A 194 -10.84 -16.60 5.74
N ASP A 195 -9.87 -16.71 4.85
CA ASP A 195 -8.74 -15.79 4.71
C ASP A 195 -7.89 -15.59 5.98
N MET A 196 -7.68 -16.66 6.73
CA MET A 196 -6.98 -16.63 8.00
C MET A 196 -5.57 -17.19 7.89
N GLY A 197 -4.63 -16.65 8.67
CA GLY A 197 -3.35 -17.29 8.95
C GLY A 197 -3.50 -18.54 9.81
N ILE A 198 -2.50 -19.44 9.78
CA ILE A 198 -2.54 -20.70 10.55
C ILE A 198 -2.83 -20.46 12.04
N SER A 199 -2.17 -19.45 12.63
CA SER A 199 -2.35 -19.14 14.06
C SER A 199 -3.75 -18.62 14.39
N GLU A 200 -4.38 -17.90 13.47
CA GLU A 200 -5.74 -17.39 13.62
C GLU A 200 -6.76 -18.53 13.53
N ILE A 201 -6.55 -19.48 12.62
CA ILE A 201 -7.36 -20.70 12.52
C ILE A 201 -7.23 -21.55 13.78
N GLU A 202 -6.01 -21.75 14.28
CA GLU A 202 -5.76 -22.47 15.54
C GLU A 202 -6.48 -21.82 16.72
N HIS A 203 -6.45 -20.49 16.80
CA HIS A 203 -7.15 -19.72 17.81
C HIS A 203 -8.67 -19.87 17.69
N TYR A 204 -9.22 -19.68 16.48
CA TYR A 204 -10.64 -19.86 16.20
C TYR A 204 -11.16 -21.23 16.64
N LEU A 205 -10.46 -22.31 16.24
CA LEU A 205 -10.85 -23.68 16.60
C LEU A 205 -10.82 -23.92 18.11
N SER A 206 -9.85 -23.30 18.81
CA SER A 206 -9.72 -23.42 20.26
C SER A 206 -10.84 -22.67 20.99
N GLU A 207 -11.15 -21.44 20.61
CA GLU A 207 -12.21 -20.62 21.23
C GLU A 207 -13.61 -21.22 21.02
N HIS A 208 -13.85 -21.84 19.86
CA HIS A 208 -15.15 -22.45 19.56
C HIS A 208 -15.28 -23.90 20.05
N GLY A 209 -14.29 -24.38 20.82
CA GLY A 209 -14.37 -25.70 21.47
C GLY A 209 -14.19 -26.89 20.55
N TYR A 210 -13.60 -26.70 19.35
CA TYR A 210 -13.33 -27.80 18.42
C TYR A 210 -12.08 -28.61 18.78
N VAL A 211 -11.26 -28.16 19.71
CA VAL A 211 -10.00 -28.82 20.13
C VAL A 211 -10.23 -29.78 21.28
N LEU A 212 -10.02 -31.10 21.05
CA LEU A 212 -10.14 -32.15 22.06
C LEU A 212 -8.86 -32.32 22.90
N SER A 213 -7.71 -32.19 22.28
CA SER A 213 -6.41 -32.40 22.94
C SER A 213 -5.49 -31.20 22.77
N PRO A 214 -5.58 -30.20 23.63
CA PRO A 214 -4.74 -28.98 23.50
C PRO A 214 -3.23 -29.25 23.47
N LYS A 215 -2.78 -30.28 24.20
CA LYS A 215 -1.34 -30.67 24.24
C LYS A 215 -0.82 -31.17 22.88
N ASN A 216 -1.68 -31.79 22.08
CA ASN A 216 -1.35 -32.36 20.78
C ASN A 216 -1.81 -31.51 19.61
N PHE A 217 -2.48 -30.37 19.88
CA PHE A 217 -3.08 -29.54 18.86
C PHE A 217 -2.09 -28.62 18.15
N LYS A 218 -1.02 -28.20 18.82
CA LYS A 218 -0.03 -27.28 18.24
C LYS A 218 0.55 -27.84 16.94
N GLY A 219 0.39 -27.07 15.85
CA GLY A 219 0.85 -27.44 14.52
C GLY A 219 -0.06 -28.40 13.77
N VAL A 220 -1.26 -28.71 14.30
CA VAL A 220 -2.21 -29.59 13.61
C VAL A 220 -2.76 -28.94 12.35
N VAL A 221 -3.13 -27.66 12.40
CA VAL A 221 -3.63 -26.95 11.22
C VAL A 221 -2.54 -26.88 10.12
N ALA A 222 -1.30 -26.56 10.51
CA ALA A 222 -0.17 -26.59 9.57
C ALA A 222 0.03 -27.96 8.93
N GLY A 223 -0.11 -29.04 9.72
CA GLY A 223 0.00 -30.41 9.21
C GLY A 223 -1.15 -30.81 8.31
N LEU A 224 -2.38 -30.38 8.58
CA LEU A 224 -3.53 -30.61 7.68
C LEU A 224 -3.33 -29.93 6.33
N ILE A 225 -2.85 -28.69 6.34
CA ILE A 225 -2.51 -27.94 5.12
C ILE A 225 -1.39 -28.68 4.36
N GLN A 226 -0.35 -29.13 5.06
CA GLN A 226 0.74 -29.88 4.43
C GLN A 226 0.26 -31.20 3.83
N ILE A 227 -0.59 -31.95 4.53
CA ILE A 227 -1.25 -33.16 3.97
C ILE A 227 -2.01 -32.82 2.70
N ALA A 228 -2.79 -31.73 2.72
CA ALA A 228 -3.58 -31.31 1.57
C ALA A 228 -2.68 -30.93 0.38
N ILE A 229 -1.56 -30.25 0.61
CA ILE A 229 -0.59 -29.91 -0.44
C ILE A 229 0.06 -31.17 -1.02
N GLU A 230 0.60 -32.05 -0.17
CA GLU A 230 1.34 -33.23 -0.60
C GLU A 230 0.46 -34.23 -1.36
N ASN A 231 -0.84 -34.27 -1.04
CA ASN A 231 -1.79 -35.19 -1.66
C ASN A 231 -2.66 -34.50 -2.72
N ASN A 232 -2.39 -33.23 -3.07
CA ASN A 232 -3.14 -32.44 -4.04
C ASN A 232 -4.63 -32.26 -3.72
N LEU A 233 -4.94 -32.19 -2.44
CA LEU A 233 -6.28 -31.93 -1.92
C LEU A 233 -6.53 -30.42 -1.73
N ALA A 234 -5.50 -29.60 -1.79
CA ALA A 234 -5.60 -28.15 -1.65
C ALA A 234 -5.94 -27.49 -3.00
N ILE A 235 -6.86 -26.54 -2.95
CA ILE A 235 -7.13 -25.63 -4.08
C ILE A 235 -6.24 -24.43 -3.93
N PHE A 236 -5.43 -24.11 -4.95
CA PHE A 236 -4.64 -22.91 -4.97
C PHE A 236 -5.41 -21.80 -5.70
N LYS A 237 -5.61 -20.70 -5.00
CA LYS A 237 -6.09 -19.44 -5.59
C LYS A 237 -4.95 -18.46 -5.59
N ASN A 238 -4.54 -18.05 -6.77
CA ASN A 238 -3.48 -17.07 -6.98
C ASN A 238 -4.10 -15.71 -7.33
N ASP A 239 -5.29 -15.43 -6.82
CA ASP A 239 -6.01 -14.22 -7.14
C ASP A 239 -5.51 -13.06 -6.27
N ILE A 240 -5.30 -11.92 -6.91
CA ILE A 240 -5.07 -10.66 -6.23
C ILE A 240 -6.45 -10.14 -5.83
N GLU A 241 -6.75 -10.10 -4.52
CA GLU A 241 -8.05 -9.62 -4.03
C GLU A 241 -8.03 -8.11 -3.70
N THR A 242 -6.83 -7.54 -3.52
CA THR A 242 -6.67 -6.12 -3.20
C THR A 242 -6.96 -5.25 -4.42
N PRO A 243 -7.84 -4.21 -4.30
CA PRO A 243 -8.19 -3.35 -5.41
C PRO A 243 -6.98 -2.65 -6.03
N GLY A 244 -6.92 -2.58 -7.37
CA GLY A 244 -5.86 -1.85 -8.05
C GLY A 244 -5.33 -2.44 -9.35
N PHE A 245 -4.19 -1.90 -9.76
CA PHE A 245 -3.49 -2.25 -11.01
C PHE A 245 -2.14 -2.89 -10.72
N TYR A 246 -1.90 -4.06 -11.33
CA TYR A 246 -0.75 -4.90 -11.05
C TYR A 246 -0.08 -5.34 -12.35
N TYR A 247 1.25 -5.38 -12.34
CA TYR A 247 2.00 -5.92 -13.46
C TYR A 247 2.13 -7.44 -13.33
N ASN A 248 1.70 -8.15 -14.36
CA ASN A 248 1.88 -9.58 -14.48
C ASN A 248 3.12 -9.87 -15.36
N SER A 249 4.20 -10.31 -14.72
CA SER A 249 5.45 -10.61 -15.40
C SER A 249 5.42 -11.87 -16.28
N GLU A 250 4.45 -12.76 -16.08
CA GLU A 250 4.34 -14.00 -16.88
C GLU A 250 3.81 -13.70 -18.30
N ASN A 251 2.89 -12.75 -18.39
CA ASN A 251 2.19 -12.43 -19.65
C ASN A 251 2.58 -11.05 -20.20
N ASP A 252 3.44 -10.29 -19.49
CA ASP A 252 3.76 -8.87 -19.77
C ASP A 252 2.48 -8.04 -19.97
N SER A 253 1.58 -8.09 -18.99
CA SER A 253 0.23 -7.51 -19.07
C SER A 253 -0.18 -6.81 -17.78
N LEU A 254 -1.26 -6.03 -17.84
CA LEU A 254 -1.88 -5.41 -16.68
C LEU A 254 -2.95 -6.33 -16.09
N THR A 255 -2.89 -6.57 -14.79
CA THR A 255 -3.98 -7.21 -14.03
C THR A 255 -4.78 -6.12 -13.33
N ILE A 256 -6.08 -6.09 -13.56
CA ILE A 256 -7.02 -5.10 -13.04
C ILE A 256 -7.90 -5.79 -12.00
N VAL A 257 -7.97 -5.26 -10.77
CA VAL A 257 -8.73 -5.81 -9.67
C VAL A 257 -9.66 -4.73 -9.10
N ASP A 258 -10.93 -5.06 -8.97
CA ASP A 258 -11.97 -4.18 -8.42
C ASP A 258 -12.05 -2.78 -9.07
N PHE A 259 -11.81 -2.74 -10.37
CA PHE A 259 -12.02 -1.57 -11.21
C PHE A 259 -12.80 -1.97 -12.47
N GLU A 260 -13.99 -1.39 -12.64
CA GLU A 260 -14.82 -1.62 -13.83
C GLU A 260 -14.24 -0.84 -15.00
N LEU A 261 -13.43 -1.51 -15.82
CA LEU A 261 -12.89 -0.93 -17.04
C LEU A 261 -14.00 -0.81 -18.10
N LYS A 262 -14.25 0.41 -18.56
CA LYS A 262 -15.22 0.69 -19.64
C LYS A 262 -14.48 0.95 -20.95
N PRO A 263 -15.08 0.55 -22.09
CA PRO A 263 -14.57 0.97 -23.40
C PRO A 263 -14.51 2.49 -23.49
N VAL A 264 -13.52 2.99 -24.22
CA VAL A 264 -13.36 4.42 -24.45
C VAL A 264 -14.56 4.95 -25.25
N ASP A 265 -15.17 6.00 -24.71
CA ASP A 265 -16.27 6.75 -25.32
C ASP A 265 -15.76 8.17 -25.57
N ILE A 266 -15.55 8.51 -26.84
CA ILE A 266 -14.96 9.79 -27.26
C ILE A 266 -15.79 10.99 -26.80
N ASP A 267 -17.12 10.90 -26.79
CA ASP A 267 -17.97 12.00 -26.32
C ASP A 267 -17.78 12.25 -24.82
N LYS A 268 -17.68 11.18 -24.03
CA LYS A 268 -17.39 11.27 -22.60
C LYS A 268 -15.98 11.72 -22.31
N LEU A 269 -15.01 11.27 -23.10
CA LEU A 269 -13.62 11.73 -23.00
C LEU A 269 -13.56 13.25 -23.26
N ASN A 270 -14.23 13.75 -24.27
CA ASN A 270 -14.38 15.20 -24.51
C ASN A 270 -14.93 15.93 -23.29
N ILE A 271 -15.97 15.41 -22.64
CA ILE A 271 -16.54 16.00 -21.42
C ILE A 271 -15.51 16.07 -20.28
N ALA A 272 -14.63 15.07 -20.15
CA ALA A 272 -13.56 15.11 -19.16
C ALA A 272 -12.48 16.14 -19.50
N LEU A 273 -12.11 16.26 -20.77
CA LEU A 273 -11.15 17.26 -21.24
C LEU A 273 -11.69 18.69 -21.09
N ASP A 274 -12.98 18.91 -21.39
CA ASP A 274 -13.66 20.20 -21.17
C ASP A 274 -13.61 20.60 -19.69
N LEU A 275 -13.81 19.64 -18.77
CA LEU A 275 -13.71 19.89 -17.34
C LEU A 275 -12.30 20.28 -16.92
N ILE A 276 -11.27 19.64 -17.48
CA ILE A 276 -9.86 19.96 -17.18
C ILE A 276 -9.53 21.38 -17.67
N GLU A 277 -9.96 21.76 -18.87
CA GLU A 277 -9.78 23.12 -19.40
C GLU A 277 -10.56 24.18 -18.59
N ASP A 278 -11.79 23.83 -18.15
CA ASP A 278 -12.58 24.73 -17.29
C ASP A 278 -11.92 24.99 -15.93
N LEU A 279 -11.17 24.03 -15.38
CA LEU A 279 -10.43 24.20 -14.13
C LEU A 279 -9.37 25.31 -14.21
N GLU A 280 -8.74 25.56 -15.36
CA GLU A 280 -7.72 26.58 -15.53
C GLU A 280 -8.18 27.95 -15.02
N GLN A 281 -9.43 28.32 -15.28
CA GLN A 281 -9.96 29.64 -14.90
C GLN A 281 -9.93 29.91 -13.39
N PHE A 282 -10.03 28.85 -12.56
CA PHE A 282 -9.99 28.95 -11.10
C PHE A 282 -8.58 28.83 -10.51
N PHE A 283 -7.63 28.37 -11.31
CA PHE A 283 -6.24 28.16 -10.90
C PHE A 283 -5.24 29.06 -11.67
N LYS A 284 -5.70 30.24 -12.12
CA LYS A 284 -4.82 31.22 -12.77
C LYS A 284 -3.62 31.57 -11.91
N GLY A 285 -2.42 31.49 -12.51
CA GLY A 285 -1.14 31.63 -11.82
C GLY A 285 -0.69 30.37 -11.06
N GLN A 286 -1.48 29.28 -11.13
CA GLN A 286 -1.18 27.98 -10.54
C GLN A 286 -1.32 26.84 -11.57
N GLU A 287 -1.36 27.16 -12.86
CA GLU A 287 -1.65 26.24 -13.95
C GLU A 287 -0.67 25.05 -13.95
N ALA A 288 0.63 25.31 -13.76
CA ALA A 288 1.63 24.25 -13.68
C ALA A 288 1.42 23.32 -12.47
N LYS A 289 0.93 23.86 -11.33
CA LYS A 289 0.61 23.05 -10.14
C LYS A 289 -0.62 22.18 -10.38
N LEU A 290 -1.66 22.75 -11.02
CA LEU A 290 -2.85 22.01 -11.43
C LEU A 290 -2.47 20.89 -12.40
N ALA A 291 -1.78 21.21 -13.49
CA ALA A 291 -1.32 20.25 -14.50
C ALA A 291 -0.49 19.11 -13.88
N THR A 292 0.50 19.45 -13.05
CA THR A 292 1.35 18.47 -12.36
C THR A 292 0.52 17.53 -11.48
N THR A 293 -0.44 18.08 -10.71
CA THR A 293 -1.27 17.28 -9.80
C THR A 293 -2.22 16.37 -10.56
N LEU A 294 -2.92 16.89 -11.57
CA LEU A 294 -3.84 16.07 -12.38
C LEU A 294 -3.12 14.94 -13.10
N LYS A 295 -1.99 15.24 -13.76
CA LYS A 295 -1.19 14.24 -14.46
C LYS A 295 -0.61 13.18 -13.52
N HIS A 296 -0.14 13.59 -12.34
CA HIS A 296 0.33 12.66 -11.33
C HIS A 296 -0.82 11.77 -10.81
N ALA A 297 -1.95 12.35 -10.44
CA ALA A 297 -3.10 11.60 -9.92
C ALA A 297 -3.65 10.59 -10.95
N MET A 298 -3.66 10.97 -12.23
CA MET A 298 -4.07 10.12 -13.34
C MET A 298 -3.24 8.82 -13.45
N ILE A 299 -1.94 8.88 -13.15
CA ILE A 299 -1.05 7.72 -13.27
C ILE A 299 -0.67 7.11 -11.92
N ALA A 300 -0.99 7.74 -10.79
CA ALA A 300 -0.65 7.30 -9.44
C ALA A 300 -0.98 5.83 -9.15
N PRO A 301 -2.13 5.26 -9.58
CA PRO A 301 -2.49 3.87 -9.34
C PRO A 301 -1.54 2.84 -9.97
N PHE A 302 -0.77 3.24 -10.98
CA PHE A 302 0.21 2.37 -11.64
C PHE A 302 1.59 2.37 -10.95
N GLY A 303 1.73 3.12 -9.84
CA GLY A 303 2.99 3.21 -9.09
C GLY A 303 3.50 1.84 -8.62
N PHE A 304 2.60 0.97 -8.17
CA PHE A 304 2.98 -0.37 -7.75
C PHE A 304 3.39 -1.26 -8.94
N ALA A 305 2.67 -1.22 -10.04
CA ALA A 305 3.02 -1.94 -11.27
C ALA A 305 4.41 -1.55 -11.78
N LYS A 306 4.77 -0.27 -11.76
CA LYS A 306 6.12 0.19 -12.12
C LYS A 306 7.20 -0.35 -11.18
N LYS A 307 6.91 -0.46 -9.88
CA LYS A 307 7.83 -1.10 -8.90
C LYS A 307 7.99 -2.59 -9.14
N GLN A 308 6.92 -3.30 -9.52
CA GLN A 308 6.97 -4.73 -9.89
C GLN A 308 7.83 -4.97 -11.14
N MET A 309 7.87 -4.03 -12.08
CA MET A 309 8.75 -4.08 -13.25
C MET A 309 10.24 -3.90 -12.90
N GLY A 310 10.58 -3.53 -11.64
CA GLY A 310 11.96 -3.31 -11.23
C GLY A 310 12.63 -2.10 -11.87
N LEU A 311 11.86 -1.05 -12.19
CA LEU A 311 12.36 0.14 -12.86
C LEU A 311 13.27 0.98 -11.94
N PRO A 312 14.21 1.75 -12.50
CA PRO A 312 15.04 2.68 -11.74
C PRO A 312 14.21 3.83 -11.16
N LEU A 313 14.71 4.49 -10.10
CA LEU A 313 13.98 5.50 -9.34
C LEU A 313 13.42 6.64 -10.20
N GLU A 314 14.15 7.08 -11.19
CA GLU A 314 13.74 8.14 -12.13
C GLU A 314 12.50 7.78 -12.97
N ASN A 315 12.22 6.49 -13.12
CA ASN A 315 11.06 6.01 -13.86
C ASN A 315 9.87 5.68 -12.94
N LEU A 316 10.08 5.64 -11.61
CA LEU A 316 9.00 5.41 -10.66
C LEU A 316 8.12 6.67 -10.51
N ILE A 317 6.93 6.48 -9.96
CA ILE A 317 6.03 7.59 -9.63
C ILE A 317 6.39 8.09 -8.22
N PRO A 318 6.88 9.34 -8.09
CA PRO A 318 7.19 9.91 -6.78
C PRO A 318 5.93 10.17 -5.97
N TYR A 319 6.05 10.35 -4.67
CA TYR A 319 4.97 10.91 -3.86
C TYR A 319 4.84 12.41 -4.14
N MET A 320 3.66 12.97 -3.88
CA MET A 320 3.41 14.40 -4.06
C MET A 320 3.29 15.10 -2.70
N PHE A 321 3.82 16.31 -2.61
CA PHE A 321 3.81 17.11 -1.39
C PHE A 321 3.39 18.55 -1.67
N HIS A 322 2.13 18.85 -1.34
CA HIS A 322 1.56 20.19 -1.43
C HIS A 322 1.79 20.93 -0.12
N PHE A 323 2.53 22.03 -0.12
CA PHE A 323 2.78 22.78 1.11
C PHE A 323 2.63 24.29 0.92
N GLY A 324 2.47 25.00 2.02
CA GLY A 324 2.33 26.47 2.06
C GLY A 324 1.09 26.92 2.80
N LYS A 325 0.74 28.18 2.66
CA LYS A 325 -0.29 28.86 3.48
C LYS A 325 -1.67 28.16 3.42
N GLY A 326 -2.33 28.09 4.56
CA GLY A 326 -3.70 27.59 4.65
C GLY A 326 -4.69 28.40 3.81
N GLY A 327 -5.59 27.70 3.12
CA GLY A 327 -6.61 28.33 2.25
C GLY A 327 -6.16 28.64 0.82
N SER A 328 -4.97 28.15 0.39
CA SER A 328 -4.46 28.30 -0.98
C SER A 328 -4.96 27.23 -1.98
N GLY A 329 -5.84 26.30 -1.56
CA GLY A 329 -6.42 25.29 -2.45
C GLY A 329 -5.67 23.95 -2.51
N LYS A 330 -4.62 23.73 -1.72
CA LYS A 330 -3.81 22.48 -1.69
C LYS A 330 -4.64 21.21 -1.61
N THR A 331 -5.45 21.09 -0.57
CA THR A 331 -6.30 19.92 -0.35
C THR A 331 -7.37 19.79 -1.43
N THR A 332 -7.88 20.91 -1.94
CA THR A 332 -8.88 20.91 -3.01
C THR A 332 -8.30 20.30 -4.29
N ILE A 333 -7.11 20.74 -4.72
CA ILE A 333 -6.45 20.19 -5.92
C ILE A 333 -6.14 18.70 -5.74
N ALA A 334 -5.63 18.29 -4.58
CA ALA A 334 -5.34 16.89 -4.31
C ALA A 334 -6.62 16.02 -4.38
N ARG A 335 -7.74 16.51 -3.81
CA ARG A 335 -9.06 15.84 -3.88
C ARG A 335 -9.59 15.75 -5.30
N ILE A 336 -9.46 16.80 -6.12
CA ILE A 336 -9.85 16.74 -7.53
C ILE A 336 -9.14 15.58 -8.23
N GLY A 337 -7.84 15.40 -7.98
CA GLY A 337 -7.09 14.28 -8.54
C GLY A 337 -7.60 12.89 -8.12
N ALA A 338 -8.18 12.75 -6.93
CA ALA A 338 -8.72 11.47 -6.49
C ALA A 338 -9.92 11.01 -7.35
N TYR A 339 -10.73 11.94 -7.87
CA TYR A 339 -11.91 11.62 -8.68
C TYR A 339 -11.61 10.87 -9.99
N PHE A 340 -10.36 10.74 -10.40
CA PHE A 340 -10.02 9.88 -11.54
C PHE A 340 -10.44 8.42 -11.30
N TYR A 341 -10.24 7.91 -10.09
CA TYR A 341 -10.44 6.50 -9.77
C TYR A 341 -11.49 6.23 -8.70
N GLY A 342 -12.10 7.26 -8.15
CA GLY A 342 -13.15 7.16 -7.15
C GLY A 342 -13.44 8.50 -6.50
N GLU A 343 -14.49 8.57 -5.69
CA GLU A 343 -14.75 9.73 -4.86
C GLU A 343 -13.84 9.72 -3.63
N PRO A 344 -13.21 10.86 -3.26
CA PRO A 344 -12.47 10.94 -2.01
C PRO A 344 -13.38 10.64 -0.81
N ASP A 345 -13.00 9.67 0.00
CA ASP A 345 -13.72 9.23 1.19
C ASP A 345 -12.80 9.17 2.42
N SER A 346 -13.31 8.71 3.55
CA SER A 346 -12.54 8.56 4.79
C SER A 346 -11.44 7.50 4.73
N GLU A 347 -11.36 6.69 3.67
CA GLU A 347 -10.30 5.70 3.49
C GLU A 347 -9.18 6.19 2.58
N THR A 348 -9.49 7.09 1.66
CA THR A 348 -8.58 7.64 0.65
C THR A 348 -8.13 9.07 0.94
N ASP A 349 -8.82 9.78 1.86
CA ASP A 349 -8.49 11.13 2.32
C ASP A 349 -8.44 11.18 3.85
N ILE A 350 -7.26 10.89 4.40
CA ILE A 350 -7.05 10.65 5.83
C ILE A 350 -6.28 11.78 6.50
N GLY A 351 -6.44 11.89 7.82
CA GLY A 351 -5.67 12.81 8.65
C GLY A 351 -4.26 12.30 8.93
N GLY A 352 -3.31 13.21 9.17
CA GLY A 352 -1.93 12.86 9.50
C GLY A 352 -1.78 11.96 10.72
N SER A 353 -2.72 12.04 11.70
CA SER A 353 -2.74 11.18 12.87
C SER A 353 -3.00 9.69 12.55
N GLU A 354 -3.63 9.40 11.41
CA GLU A 354 -3.86 8.04 10.93
C GLU A 354 -2.67 7.46 10.16
N PHE A 355 -1.63 8.28 9.97
CA PHE A 355 -0.45 7.97 9.17
C PHE A 355 0.88 8.21 9.91
N ASP A 356 0.84 8.53 11.21
CA ASP A 356 1.95 9.05 12.03
C ASP A 356 2.92 8.00 12.59
N THR A 357 2.66 6.71 12.38
CA THR A 357 3.52 5.62 12.83
C THR A 357 3.78 4.60 11.71
N VAL A 358 4.92 3.91 11.76
CA VAL A 358 5.27 2.87 10.77
C VAL A 358 4.16 1.81 10.60
N PRO A 359 3.49 1.30 11.66
CA PRO A 359 2.34 0.42 11.49
C PRO A 359 1.16 1.03 10.74
N ARG A 360 0.81 2.28 11.05
CA ARG A 360 -0.31 2.98 10.40
C ARG A 360 0.02 3.29 8.94
N ILE A 361 1.23 3.77 8.64
CA ILE A 361 1.71 3.94 7.25
C ILE A 361 1.50 2.65 6.47
N GLY A 362 2.02 1.52 6.98
CA GLY A 362 1.87 0.24 6.30
C GLY A 362 0.42 -0.18 6.10
N ALA A 363 -0.43 0.00 7.11
CA ALA A 363 -1.84 -0.37 7.03
C ALA A 363 -2.60 0.46 5.98
N GLN A 364 -2.34 1.76 5.89
CA GLN A 364 -3.05 2.62 4.94
C GLN A 364 -2.59 2.39 3.49
N ILE A 365 -1.26 2.34 3.24
CA ILE A 365 -0.76 2.19 1.87
C ILE A 365 -0.94 0.79 1.27
N SER A 366 -1.32 -0.20 2.07
CA SER A 366 -1.54 -1.58 1.60
C SER A 366 -2.99 -1.89 1.23
N LYS A 367 -3.92 -0.94 1.35
CA LYS A 367 -5.35 -1.16 1.07
C LYS A 367 -5.67 -1.28 -0.41
N SER A 368 -5.00 -0.52 -1.27
CA SER A 368 -5.20 -0.53 -2.72
C SER A 368 -4.00 0.10 -3.43
N THR A 369 -3.92 0.00 -4.75
CA THR A 369 -2.95 0.77 -5.54
C THR A 369 -3.44 2.20 -5.84
N PHE A 370 -4.70 2.51 -5.59
CA PHE A 370 -5.26 3.84 -5.82
C PHE A 370 -4.58 4.90 -4.94
N GLY A 371 -4.65 6.16 -5.40
CA GLY A 371 -4.00 7.28 -4.72
C GLY A 371 -4.56 7.52 -3.32
N LEU A 372 -3.68 7.83 -2.37
CA LEU A 372 -4.02 8.16 -0.99
C LEU A 372 -3.67 9.63 -0.71
N ILE A 373 -4.59 10.37 -0.10
CA ILE A 373 -4.36 11.74 0.37
C ILE A 373 -4.14 11.71 1.88
N VAL A 374 -3.07 12.39 2.34
CA VAL A 374 -2.76 12.51 3.77
C VAL A 374 -2.65 13.98 4.12
N ASN A 375 -3.57 14.44 4.97
CA ASN A 375 -3.64 15.83 5.38
C ASN A 375 -2.86 16.06 6.69
N GLU A 376 -2.06 17.15 6.72
CA GLU A 376 -1.28 17.61 7.89
C GLU A 376 -0.38 16.50 8.49
N PRO A 377 0.63 16.01 7.75
CA PRO A 377 1.45 14.85 8.12
C PRO A 377 2.63 15.20 9.06
N ALA A 378 2.55 16.26 9.87
CA ALA A 378 3.65 16.74 10.71
C ALA A 378 4.29 15.64 11.59
N GLY A 379 3.47 14.76 12.18
CA GLY A 379 3.94 13.63 12.99
C GLY A 379 4.81 12.64 12.22
N VAL A 380 4.53 12.44 10.93
CA VAL A 380 5.25 11.52 10.03
C VAL A 380 6.69 11.98 9.83
N PHE A 381 6.86 13.24 9.44
CA PHE A 381 8.17 13.80 9.06
C PHE A 381 9.05 14.13 10.27
N ASN A 382 8.46 14.21 11.46
CA ASN A 382 9.19 14.34 12.72
C ASN A 382 9.76 13.01 13.25
N SER A 383 9.36 11.88 12.67
CA SER A 383 9.80 10.53 13.03
C SER A 383 10.77 9.96 12.01
N ARG A 384 12.03 9.74 12.40
CA ARG A 384 13.06 9.14 11.52
C ARG A 384 12.62 7.78 10.95
N SER A 385 11.97 6.95 11.77
CA SER A 385 11.50 5.63 11.31
C SER A 385 10.39 5.72 10.27
N CYS A 386 9.46 6.69 10.41
CA CYS A 386 8.43 6.93 9.41
C CYS A 386 9.03 7.45 8.10
N VAL A 387 9.98 8.39 8.18
CA VAL A 387 10.69 8.93 7.01
C VAL A 387 11.42 7.82 6.24
N GLU A 388 12.16 6.92 6.93
CA GLU A 388 12.83 5.80 6.27
C GLU A 388 11.82 4.80 5.66
N THR A 389 10.67 4.61 6.31
CA THR A 389 9.59 3.79 5.75
C THR A 389 9.04 4.42 4.46
N LEU A 390 8.76 5.73 4.45
CA LEU A 390 8.29 6.42 3.25
C LEU A 390 9.28 6.32 2.09
N LYS A 391 10.57 6.52 2.35
CA LYS A 391 11.63 6.33 1.33
C LYS A 391 11.56 4.92 0.72
N THR A 392 11.36 3.92 1.57
CA THR A 392 11.23 2.52 1.12
C THR A 392 9.97 2.32 0.29
N CYS A 393 8.84 2.89 0.71
CA CYS A 393 7.55 2.74 0.03
C CYS A 393 7.54 3.31 -1.40
N VAL A 394 8.28 4.39 -1.65
CA VAL A 394 8.40 4.94 -3.01
C VAL A 394 9.17 4.00 -3.93
N GLU A 395 10.25 3.38 -3.45
CA GLU A 395 11.19 2.62 -4.28
C GLU A 395 10.88 1.13 -4.37
N ARG A 396 10.24 0.55 -3.35
CA ARG A 396 10.07 -0.90 -3.22
C ARG A 396 8.61 -1.30 -3.19
N THR A 397 8.37 -2.54 -3.55
CA THR A 397 7.04 -3.16 -3.43
C THR A 397 6.63 -3.37 -1.97
N ASN A 398 7.58 -3.44 -1.05
CA ASN A 398 7.37 -3.74 0.36
C ASN A 398 7.51 -2.48 1.22
N ALA A 399 6.48 -2.17 2.03
CA ALA A 399 6.53 -1.11 3.03
C ALA A 399 7.32 -1.53 4.27
N ARG A 400 7.03 -2.71 4.76
CA ARG A 400 7.67 -3.28 5.94
C ARG A 400 7.42 -4.79 6.04
N ARG A 401 8.18 -5.44 6.94
CA ARG A 401 7.93 -6.83 7.36
C ARG A 401 7.55 -6.86 8.84
N ARG A 402 6.64 -7.72 9.22
CA ARG A 402 6.25 -7.94 10.61
C ARG A 402 6.18 -9.44 10.90
N TYR A 403 6.45 -9.82 12.14
CA TYR A 403 6.21 -11.19 12.57
C TYR A 403 4.75 -11.38 12.95
N GLU A 404 4.11 -12.38 12.37
CA GLU A 404 2.81 -12.92 12.76
C GLU A 404 3.04 -14.33 13.32
N GLY A 405 3.10 -14.42 14.64
CA GLY A 405 3.55 -15.65 15.28
C GLY A 405 5.00 -15.99 14.91
N ARG A 406 5.20 -17.05 14.12
CA ARG A 406 6.51 -17.47 13.62
C ARG A 406 6.78 -17.07 12.17
N ASN A 407 5.78 -16.58 11.48
CA ASN A 407 5.88 -16.21 10.07
C ASN A 407 6.24 -14.73 9.92
N LEU A 408 6.99 -14.43 8.88
CA LEU A 408 7.34 -13.06 8.52
C LEU A 408 6.34 -12.59 7.45
N ALA A 409 5.34 -11.80 7.85
CA ALA A 409 4.40 -11.19 6.94
C ALA A 409 4.97 -9.91 6.33
N THR A 410 4.82 -9.74 5.03
CA THR A 410 5.23 -8.55 4.29
C THR A 410 4.01 -7.67 4.03
N ILE A 411 4.12 -6.38 4.37
CA ILE A 411 3.10 -5.38 4.06
C ILE A 411 3.53 -4.66 2.80
N LEU A 412 2.66 -4.65 1.80
CA LEU A 412 2.95 -4.07 0.49
C LEU A 412 2.83 -2.54 0.50
N ALA A 413 3.65 -1.89 -0.30
CA ALA A 413 3.60 -0.45 -0.57
C ALA A 413 2.81 -0.21 -1.85
N LEU A 414 1.49 -0.37 -1.79
CA LEU A 414 0.62 -0.30 -2.97
C LEU A 414 0.38 1.14 -3.41
N SER A 415 -0.21 1.96 -2.51
CA SER A 415 -0.64 3.31 -2.87
C SER A 415 0.50 4.28 -3.11
N THR A 416 0.30 5.16 -4.09
CA THR A 416 1.05 6.41 -4.23
C THR A 416 0.37 7.49 -3.39
N VAL A 417 1.15 8.28 -2.65
CA VAL A 417 0.61 9.20 -1.64
C VAL A 417 0.79 10.65 -2.05
N SER A 418 -0.28 11.44 -1.88
CA SER A 418 -0.28 12.90 -1.97
C SER A 418 -0.47 13.51 -0.58
N PHE A 419 0.50 14.29 -0.13
CA PHE A 419 0.46 14.98 1.16
C PHE A 419 0.03 16.42 1.00
N THR A 420 -0.74 16.95 1.96
CA THR A 420 -1.02 18.37 2.07
C THR A 420 -0.58 18.89 3.41
N SER A 421 0.19 19.98 3.45
CA SER A 421 0.78 20.53 4.67
C SER A 421 0.82 22.04 4.65
N ASN A 422 0.84 22.64 5.84
CA ASN A 422 1.12 24.08 5.98
C ASN A 422 2.62 24.37 6.02
N SER A 423 3.47 23.36 6.11
CA SER A 423 4.92 23.47 6.24
C SER A 423 5.64 22.73 5.14
N ALA A 424 6.84 23.19 4.78
CA ALA A 424 7.70 22.56 3.79
C ALA A 424 8.15 21.15 4.22
N LEU A 425 8.48 20.32 3.25
CA LEU A 425 9.09 19.01 3.49
C LEU A 425 10.48 19.22 4.14
N PRO A 426 10.80 18.50 5.25
CA PRO A 426 12.12 18.64 5.86
C PRO A 426 13.25 18.30 4.88
N ASN A 427 14.31 19.10 4.89
CA ASN A 427 15.50 18.83 4.07
C ASN A 427 16.28 17.63 4.62
N ILE A 428 15.78 16.41 4.37
CA ILE A 428 16.40 15.15 4.74
C ILE A 428 16.98 14.51 3.50
N GLU A 429 18.28 14.19 3.55
CA GLU A 429 18.98 13.56 2.43
C GLU A 429 18.21 12.36 1.87
N GLY A 430 17.99 12.39 0.56
CA GLY A 430 17.29 11.35 -0.18
C GLY A 430 15.78 11.34 -0.02
N LEU A 431 15.16 12.19 0.83
CA LEU A 431 13.71 12.33 0.90
C LEU A 431 13.20 13.19 -0.26
N THR A 432 13.80 14.36 -0.47
CA THR A 432 13.37 15.35 -1.47
C THR A 432 13.29 14.78 -2.90
N ARG A 433 14.24 13.96 -3.30
CA ARG A 433 14.23 13.33 -4.64
C ARG A 433 13.12 12.29 -4.87
N ARG A 434 12.38 11.90 -3.82
CA ARG A 434 11.26 10.96 -3.87
C ARG A 434 9.91 11.64 -3.85
N PHE A 435 9.93 12.98 -3.80
CA PHE A 435 8.73 13.79 -3.74
C PHE A 435 8.73 14.86 -4.82
N VAL A 436 7.57 15.05 -5.45
CA VAL A 436 7.29 16.28 -6.20
C VAL A 436 6.73 17.29 -5.21
N GLN A 437 7.42 18.39 -5.03
CA GLN A 437 7.04 19.43 -4.08
C GLN A 437 6.32 20.58 -4.80
N LEU A 438 5.15 20.95 -4.30
CA LEU A 438 4.29 22.01 -4.81
C LEU A 438 4.13 23.08 -3.72
N MET A 439 4.84 24.18 -3.88
CA MET A 439 4.79 25.32 -2.95
C MET A 439 3.64 26.25 -3.31
N TYR A 440 2.83 26.58 -2.31
CA TYR A 440 1.70 27.51 -2.44
C TYR A 440 1.99 28.77 -1.65
N SER A 441 2.16 29.89 -2.36
CA SER A 441 2.50 31.18 -1.75
C SER A 441 1.29 31.81 -1.04
N HIS A 442 1.58 32.82 -0.21
CA HIS A 442 0.54 33.57 0.48
C HIS A 442 -0.39 34.32 -0.49
N SER A 443 0.13 34.77 -1.64
CA SER A 443 -0.64 35.48 -2.68
C SER A 443 -1.67 34.58 -3.37
N GLU A 444 -1.53 33.26 -3.29
CA GLU A 444 -2.44 32.29 -3.90
C GLU A 444 -3.61 31.92 -3.00
N LYS A 445 -3.70 32.53 -1.81
CA LYS A 445 -4.82 32.31 -0.90
C LYS A 445 -6.14 32.79 -1.53
N LYS A 446 -7.10 31.90 -1.63
CA LYS A 446 -8.45 32.20 -2.17
C LYS A 446 -9.32 32.87 -1.10
N SER A 447 -10.11 33.86 -1.51
CA SER A 447 -11.15 34.44 -0.66
C SER A 447 -12.29 33.44 -0.42
N GLU A 448 -13.11 33.67 0.59
CA GLU A 448 -14.25 32.81 0.86
C GLU A 448 -15.31 32.88 -0.26
N ASP A 449 -15.43 34.02 -0.93
CA ASP A 449 -16.34 34.18 -2.09
C ASP A 449 -15.85 33.36 -3.29
N GLU A 450 -14.54 33.37 -3.58
CA GLU A 450 -13.96 32.55 -4.65
C GLU A 450 -14.14 31.05 -4.36
N LYS A 451 -13.94 30.61 -3.12
CA LYS A 451 -14.18 29.23 -2.71
C LYS A 451 -15.64 28.81 -2.91
N LYS A 452 -16.58 29.70 -2.52
CA LYS A 452 -18.01 29.46 -2.67
C LYS A 452 -18.40 29.32 -4.13
N VAL A 453 -17.96 30.25 -4.99
CA VAL A 453 -18.18 30.19 -6.45
C VAL A 453 -17.63 28.90 -7.04
N PHE A 454 -16.43 28.49 -6.63
CA PHE A 454 -15.82 27.22 -7.06
C PHE A 454 -16.67 26.02 -6.66
N MET A 455 -17.11 25.92 -5.40
CA MET A 455 -17.91 24.81 -4.90
C MET A 455 -19.27 24.73 -5.60
N GLU A 456 -19.93 25.86 -5.80
CA GLU A 456 -21.20 25.94 -6.52
C GLU A 456 -21.05 25.55 -7.99
N HIS A 457 -19.98 26.03 -8.67
CA HIS A 457 -19.72 25.76 -10.09
C HIS A 457 -19.53 24.26 -10.34
N TYR A 458 -18.73 23.59 -9.52
CA TYR A 458 -18.46 22.14 -9.64
C TYR A 458 -19.45 21.26 -8.86
N ARG A 459 -20.46 21.86 -8.21
CA ARG A 459 -21.51 21.16 -7.43
C ARG A 459 -20.95 20.26 -6.34
N MET A 460 -19.91 20.71 -5.66
CA MET A 460 -19.22 19.91 -4.64
C MET A 460 -20.07 19.63 -3.39
N ASP A 461 -21.09 20.45 -3.12
CA ASP A 461 -22.03 20.25 -2.01
C ASP A 461 -23.03 19.12 -2.26
N SER A 462 -23.02 18.53 -3.44
CA SER A 462 -23.94 17.47 -3.87
C SER A 462 -23.14 16.32 -4.49
N PRO A 463 -22.67 15.35 -3.69
CA PRO A 463 -21.80 14.28 -4.17
C PRO A 463 -22.30 13.58 -5.44
N ASP A 464 -23.58 13.21 -5.49
CA ASP A 464 -24.17 12.47 -6.62
C ASP A 464 -24.09 13.20 -7.97
N ILE A 465 -23.95 14.53 -7.97
CA ILE A 465 -23.93 15.37 -9.18
C ILE A 465 -22.68 16.21 -9.32
N CYS A 466 -21.67 15.93 -8.51
CA CYS A 466 -20.35 16.57 -8.56
C CYS A 466 -19.73 16.40 -9.95
N LEU A 467 -19.30 17.51 -10.56
CA LEU A 467 -18.77 17.47 -11.93
C LEU A 467 -17.43 16.71 -12.02
N PHE A 468 -16.69 16.59 -10.93
CA PHE A 468 -15.40 15.88 -10.92
C PHE A 468 -15.51 14.38 -11.20
N HIS A 469 -16.68 13.77 -11.03
CA HIS A 469 -16.91 12.38 -11.47
C HIS A 469 -16.65 12.16 -12.98
N ARG A 470 -16.67 13.22 -13.77
CA ARG A 470 -16.36 13.17 -15.21
C ARG A 470 -14.88 12.84 -15.47
N LEU A 471 -13.98 13.09 -14.52
CA LEU A 471 -12.56 12.71 -14.64
C LEU A 471 -12.37 11.20 -14.79
N LYS A 472 -13.34 10.39 -14.33
CA LYS A 472 -13.33 8.94 -14.54
C LYS A 472 -13.27 8.56 -16.02
N TYR A 473 -13.84 9.36 -16.93
CA TYR A 473 -13.80 9.07 -18.36
C TYR A 473 -12.37 9.14 -18.92
N LEU A 474 -11.56 10.07 -18.41
CA LEU A 474 -10.14 10.10 -18.75
C LEU A 474 -9.37 8.96 -18.07
N ALA A 475 -9.75 8.56 -16.86
CA ALA A 475 -9.14 7.38 -16.21
C ALA A 475 -9.43 6.08 -16.99
N ASP A 476 -10.68 5.90 -17.45
CA ASP A 476 -11.04 4.76 -18.32
C ASP A 476 -10.17 4.75 -19.60
N PHE A 477 -9.96 5.90 -20.24
CA PHE A 477 -9.04 6.04 -21.37
C PHE A 477 -7.61 5.60 -21.02
N VAL A 478 -7.07 6.15 -19.94
CA VAL A 478 -5.69 5.87 -19.48
C VAL A 478 -5.48 4.38 -19.18
N VAL A 479 -6.45 3.74 -18.52
CA VAL A 479 -6.35 2.31 -18.21
C VAL A 479 -6.41 1.47 -19.48
N ASN A 480 -7.24 1.83 -20.47
CA ASN A 480 -7.28 1.14 -21.76
C ASN A 480 -5.94 1.27 -22.51
N GLU A 481 -5.39 2.50 -22.63
CA GLU A 481 -4.10 2.74 -23.30
C GLU A 481 -2.95 1.92 -22.67
N ILE A 482 -2.88 1.89 -21.34
CA ILE A 482 -1.83 1.13 -20.63
C ILE A 482 -2.08 -0.38 -20.73
N ASN A 483 -3.34 -0.82 -20.76
CA ASN A 483 -3.67 -2.24 -20.93
C ASN A 483 -3.36 -2.73 -22.34
N GLU A 484 -3.50 -1.86 -23.35
CA GLU A 484 -3.12 -2.17 -24.74
C GLU A 484 -1.60 -2.13 -24.95
N ASP A 485 -0.91 -1.17 -24.33
CA ASP A 485 0.54 -1.00 -24.41
C ASP A 485 1.17 -0.87 -23.01
N ILE A 486 1.43 -2.00 -22.36
CA ILE A 486 2.07 -2.06 -21.05
C ILE A 486 3.48 -1.44 -21.07
N GLY A 487 4.11 -1.34 -22.22
CA GLY A 487 5.42 -0.71 -22.42
C GLY A 487 5.44 0.77 -22.03
N LEU A 488 4.30 1.45 -22.07
CA LEU A 488 4.14 2.83 -21.61
C LEU A 488 4.59 3.01 -20.15
N LEU A 489 4.35 2.03 -19.30
CA LEU A 489 4.78 2.08 -17.89
C LEU A 489 6.31 2.13 -17.72
N ARG A 490 7.10 1.83 -18.74
CA ARG A 490 8.57 1.92 -18.67
C ARG A 490 9.09 3.35 -18.81
N LEU A 491 8.26 4.28 -19.28
CA LEU A 491 8.62 5.69 -19.42
C LEU A 491 8.78 6.36 -18.05
N PRO A 492 9.60 7.41 -17.90
CA PRO A 492 9.56 8.34 -16.78
C PRO A 492 8.12 8.83 -16.57
N TRP A 493 7.75 9.11 -15.31
CA TRP A 493 6.36 9.44 -14.97
C TRP A 493 5.85 10.70 -15.69
N GLN A 494 6.72 11.70 -15.93
CA GLN A 494 6.35 12.91 -16.68
C GLN A 494 6.07 12.58 -18.15
N ASP A 495 6.94 11.79 -18.76
CA ASP A 495 6.78 11.43 -20.16
C ASP A 495 5.55 10.54 -20.36
N LEU A 496 5.32 9.58 -19.45
CA LEU A 496 4.12 8.75 -19.44
C LEU A 496 2.86 9.61 -19.37
N SER A 497 2.78 10.52 -18.40
CA SER A 497 1.58 11.32 -18.19
C SER A 497 1.32 12.30 -19.34
N ASN A 498 2.37 12.93 -19.90
CA ASN A 498 2.24 13.78 -21.07
C ASN A 498 1.82 12.97 -22.32
N ALA A 499 2.41 11.79 -22.54
CA ALA A 499 2.04 10.94 -23.67
C ALA A 499 0.55 10.54 -23.63
N LEU A 500 0.04 10.17 -22.43
CA LEU A 500 -1.36 9.80 -22.25
C LEU A 500 -2.32 10.98 -22.47
N ILE A 501 -1.99 12.15 -21.93
CA ILE A 501 -2.79 13.38 -22.14
C ILE A 501 -2.79 13.75 -23.63
N MET A 502 -1.63 13.78 -24.29
CA MET A 502 -1.54 14.11 -25.72
C MET A 502 -2.36 13.13 -26.58
N ARG A 503 -2.32 11.82 -26.27
CA ARG A 503 -3.15 10.83 -26.96
C ARG A 503 -4.64 11.09 -26.75
N ALA A 504 -5.08 11.38 -25.51
CA ALA A 504 -6.48 11.69 -25.22
C ALA A 504 -7.00 12.89 -26.03
N TYR A 505 -6.19 13.95 -26.14
CA TYR A 505 -6.54 15.09 -26.98
C TYR A 505 -6.54 14.76 -28.47
N ALA A 506 -5.58 13.98 -28.93
CA ALA A 506 -5.51 13.56 -30.34
C ALA A 506 -6.69 12.71 -30.75
N ASP A 507 -7.12 11.76 -29.91
CA ASP A 507 -8.28 10.91 -30.17
C ASP A 507 -9.61 11.69 -30.20
N CYS A 508 -9.65 12.82 -29.49
CA CYS A 508 -10.74 13.77 -29.56
C CYS A 508 -10.61 14.81 -30.69
N GLU A 509 -9.60 14.70 -31.56
CA GLU A 509 -9.29 15.67 -32.62
C GLU A 509 -9.09 17.11 -32.11
N ARG A 510 -8.52 17.25 -30.88
CA ARG A 510 -8.28 18.53 -30.20
C ARG A 510 -6.78 18.80 -30.04
N ASN A 511 -6.42 20.08 -29.90
CA ASN A 511 -5.07 20.48 -29.51
C ASN A 511 -4.98 20.50 -27.98
N CYS A 512 -3.96 19.83 -27.43
CA CYS A 512 -3.69 19.88 -26.01
C CYS A 512 -3.21 21.30 -25.61
N PRO A 513 -3.76 21.93 -24.58
CA PRO A 513 -3.28 23.22 -24.09
C PRO A 513 -1.85 23.14 -23.57
N ASP A 514 -1.01 24.13 -23.89
CA ASP A 514 0.41 24.15 -23.50
C ASP A 514 0.60 24.04 -21.99
N TRP A 515 -0.22 24.76 -21.21
CA TRP A 515 -0.13 24.73 -19.74
C TRP A 515 -0.29 23.34 -19.14
N LEU A 516 -1.11 22.47 -19.78
CA LEU A 516 -1.36 21.12 -19.28
C LEU A 516 -0.14 20.21 -19.47
N LEU A 517 0.75 20.51 -20.40
CA LEU A 517 2.00 19.77 -20.63
C LEU A 517 3.12 20.20 -19.69
N GLU A 518 2.96 21.33 -19.00
CA GLU A 518 3.96 21.85 -18.07
C GLU A 518 4.00 21.03 -16.77
N PHE A 519 5.16 21.09 -16.12
CA PHE A 519 5.37 20.59 -14.77
C PHE A 519 5.94 21.73 -13.90
N VAL A 520 5.60 21.67 -12.61
CA VAL A 520 6.24 22.55 -11.64
C VAL A 520 7.75 22.31 -11.70
N GLN A 521 8.51 23.41 -11.81
CA GLN A 521 9.97 23.35 -11.75
C GLN A 521 10.40 22.86 -10.36
N SER A 522 11.53 22.18 -10.31
CA SER A 522 12.14 21.76 -9.05
C SER A 522 12.35 22.96 -8.16
N ILE A 523 11.77 22.97 -6.98
CA ILE A 523 11.97 23.99 -5.97
C ILE A 523 13.45 23.96 -5.57
N THR A 524 14.12 25.09 -5.62
CA THR A 524 15.51 25.18 -5.18
C THR A 524 15.60 25.13 -3.66
N LEU A 525 16.79 24.82 -3.11
CA LEU A 525 17.00 24.89 -1.66
C LEU A 525 16.83 26.33 -1.15
N GLU A 526 17.19 27.32 -1.94
CA GLU A 526 17.00 28.74 -1.62
C GLU A 526 15.51 29.09 -1.50
N ASP A 527 14.67 28.64 -2.43
CA ASP A 527 13.21 28.86 -2.38
C ASP A 527 12.59 28.22 -1.12
N LEU A 528 13.05 27.01 -0.75
CA LEU A 528 12.60 26.32 0.45
C LEU A 528 13.05 27.03 1.72
N ASP A 529 14.30 27.50 1.76
CA ASP A 529 14.86 28.21 2.89
C ASP A 529 14.15 29.55 3.11
N ASP A 530 13.86 30.30 2.04
CA ASP A 530 13.13 31.58 2.12
C ASP A 530 11.69 31.40 2.64
N GLU A 531 10.96 30.40 2.16
CA GLU A 531 9.59 30.10 2.64
C GLU A 531 9.61 29.65 4.11
N GLU A 532 10.57 28.81 4.49
CA GLU A 532 10.72 28.34 5.86
C GLU A 532 11.11 29.50 6.81
N ILE A 533 11.96 30.41 6.36
CA ILE A 533 12.34 31.63 7.09
C ILE A 533 11.10 32.51 7.31
N GLU A 534 10.29 32.74 6.26
CA GLU A 534 9.06 33.52 6.37
C GLU A 534 8.05 32.89 7.31
N ARG A 535 7.88 31.56 7.23
CA ARG A 535 7.02 30.80 8.11
C ARG A 535 7.43 30.93 9.59
N LEU A 536 8.70 30.77 9.87
CA LEU A 536 9.23 30.97 11.23
C LEU A 536 9.05 32.42 11.71
N ARG A 537 9.20 33.39 10.81
CA ARG A 537 8.95 34.80 11.12
C ARG A 537 7.50 35.00 11.54
N MET A 538 6.55 34.51 10.76
CA MET A 538 5.12 34.63 11.06
C MET A 538 4.74 33.90 12.35
N PHE A 539 5.29 32.72 12.59
CA PHE A 539 5.08 31.98 13.85
C PHE A 539 5.51 32.80 15.06
N PHE A 540 6.69 33.41 15.03
CA PHE A 540 7.15 34.26 16.14
C PHE A 540 6.33 35.55 16.31
N ILE A 541 5.87 36.13 15.21
CA ILE A 541 4.97 37.31 15.26
C ILE A 541 3.64 36.91 15.92
N ASP A 542 3.05 35.80 15.55
CA ASP A 542 1.80 35.33 16.13
C ASP A 542 1.93 35.01 17.62
N GLU A 543 3.04 34.38 18.02
CA GLU A 543 3.32 34.10 19.43
C GLU A 543 3.45 35.42 20.25
N ILE A 544 4.17 36.40 19.73
CA ILE A 544 4.30 37.72 20.38
C ILE A 544 2.92 38.39 20.44
N ASN A 545 2.15 38.37 19.38
CA ASN A 545 0.83 39.01 19.32
C ASN A 545 -0.18 38.38 20.28
N ARG A 546 -0.12 37.06 20.52
CA ARG A 546 -0.95 36.40 21.53
C ARG A 546 -0.76 36.99 22.94
N HIS A 547 0.44 37.42 23.24
CA HIS A 547 0.81 37.97 24.54
C HIS A 547 0.70 39.49 24.65
N ASN A 548 0.50 40.20 23.55
CA ASN A 548 0.36 41.66 23.52
C ASN A 548 -0.74 42.20 24.47
N LYS A 549 -1.81 41.45 24.68
CA LYS A 549 -2.92 41.81 25.57
C LYS A 549 -2.58 41.69 27.08
N ASN A 550 -1.49 40.99 27.40
CA ASN A 550 -1.12 40.65 28.76
C ASN A 550 -0.09 41.60 29.37
N ILE A 551 0.44 42.56 28.57
CA ILE A 551 1.48 43.47 28.99
C ILE A 551 0.83 44.69 29.61
N LYS A 552 1.31 45.08 30.79
CA LYS A 552 1.01 46.36 31.40
C LYS A 552 1.98 47.39 30.88
N VAL A 553 1.47 48.31 30.06
CA VAL A 553 2.25 49.49 29.63
C VAL A 553 1.96 50.60 30.66
N TYR A 554 2.99 51.18 31.21
CA TYR A 554 2.86 52.35 32.09
C TYR A 554 2.91 53.61 31.23
N SER A 555 1.93 54.52 31.40
CA SER A 555 2.00 55.84 30.79
C SER A 555 3.14 56.66 31.44
N ALA A 556 3.93 57.31 30.63
CA ALA A 556 5.08 58.08 31.09
C ALA A 556 4.67 59.30 31.94
N GLU A 557 3.41 59.72 31.88
CA GLU A 557 2.93 60.93 32.57
C GLU A 557 2.31 60.69 33.95
N ASP A 558 1.70 59.49 34.18
CA ASP A 558 0.91 59.28 35.42
C ASP A 558 1.29 58.04 36.27
N GLY A 559 2.20 57.19 35.83
CA GLY A 559 2.66 55.98 36.54
C GLY A 559 1.59 54.88 36.73
N TYR A 560 0.44 55.00 36.09
CA TYR A 560 -0.66 53.98 36.19
C TYR A 560 -0.64 53.03 34.98
N PRO A 561 -0.91 51.72 35.20
CA PRO A 561 -1.00 50.78 34.15
C PRO A 561 -2.25 51.00 33.28
N VAL A 562 -2.09 51.27 32.01
CA VAL A 562 -3.14 51.48 31.02
C VAL A 562 -3.41 50.14 30.32
N ARG A 563 -4.68 49.78 30.11
CA ARG A 563 -5.04 48.62 29.30
C ARG A 563 -4.75 48.94 27.84
N GLN A 564 -4.01 48.06 27.19
CA GLN A 564 -3.53 48.19 25.84
C GLN A 564 -4.61 48.30 24.75
N SER A 565 -5.87 47.83 25.05
CA SER A 565 -7.01 48.00 24.13
C SER A 565 -7.35 49.45 23.77
N ASP A 566 -6.88 50.42 24.55
CA ASP A 566 -7.23 51.83 24.39
C ASP A 566 -6.25 52.61 23.50
N TYR A 567 -5.13 51.98 23.10
CA TYR A 567 -4.05 52.61 22.32
C TYR A 567 -3.86 52.09 20.89
N PHE A 568 -4.68 51.17 20.38
CA PHE A 568 -4.59 50.69 19.01
C PHE A 568 -5.40 51.54 18.04
N THR A 569 -5.03 52.80 17.91
CA THR A 569 -5.30 53.55 16.69
C THR A 569 -4.03 53.55 15.81
N ASP A 570 -4.20 53.60 14.48
CA ASP A 570 -3.15 53.45 13.47
C ASP A 570 -1.95 54.44 13.56
N SER A 571 -1.91 55.26 14.56
CA SER A 571 -0.90 56.29 14.79
C SER A 571 0.28 55.89 15.67
N VAL A 572 0.26 54.72 16.35
CA VAL A 572 1.36 54.29 17.23
C VAL A 572 2.28 53.32 16.49
N LYS A 573 2.90 53.82 15.44
CA LYS A 573 4.06 53.16 14.76
C LYS A 573 5.39 53.78 15.21
N ASN A 574 5.54 54.08 16.49
CA ASN A 574 6.84 54.48 17.01
C ASN A 574 7.70 53.26 17.29
N SER A 575 8.87 53.17 16.71
CA SER A 575 9.84 52.11 16.81
C SER A 575 10.18 51.75 18.26
N ASN A 576 10.25 52.73 19.16
CA ASN A 576 10.57 52.54 20.57
C ASN A 576 9.51 51.80 21.35
N ASP A 577 8.23 52.02 21.13
CA ASP A 577 7.15 51.34 21.85
C ASP A 577 7.08 49.83 21.48
N PHE A 578 7.45 49.54 20.24
CA PHE A 578 7.46 48.16 19.75
C PHE A 578 8.65 47.38 20.32
N TYR A 579 9.83 47.99 20.40
CA TYR A 579 11.03 47.44 21.02
C TYR A 579 10.76 47.07 22.48
N GLU A 580 10.26 48.03 23.27
CA GLU A 580 9.93 47.80 24.70
C GLU A 580 8.89 46.69 24.89
N ARG A 581 7.93 46.58 24.00
CA ARG A 581 6.86 45.58 24.06
C ARG A 581 7.40 44.18 23.87
N VAL A 582 8.15 43.93 22.80
CA VAL A 582 8.78 42.63 22.55
C VAL A 582 9.77 42.28 23.65
N PHE A 583 10.54 43.29 24.11
CA PHE A 583 11.50 43.13 25.21
C PHE A 583 10.78 42.66 26.49
N ASN A 584 9.69 43.32 26.89
CA ASN A 584 8.94 42.98 28.09
C ASN A 584 8.29 41.60 28.00
N ILE A 585 7.74 41.20 26.83
CA ILE A 585 7.20 39.86 26.64
C ILE A 585 8.25 38.79 26.93
N ILE A 586 9.45 38.96 26.42
CA ILE A 586 10.54 37.98 26.56
C ILE A 586 11.13 38.07 27.98
N ASN A 587 11.31 39.25 28.54
CA ASN A 587 11.88 39.45 29.87
C ASN A 587 10.97 38.91 30.98
N GLU A 588 9.65 39.08 30.84
CA GLU A 588 8.65 38.51 31.76
C GLU A 588 8.38 36.99 31.52
N ARG A 589 9.10 36.38 30.56
CA ARG A 589 8.97 34.96 30.20
C ARG A 589 7.54 34.56 29.86
N LEU A 590 6.77 35.43 29.22
CA LEU A 590 5.40 35.13 28.80
C LEU A 590 5.38 34.03 27.73
N ILE A 591 6.46 33.91 26.94
CA ILE A 591 6.70 32.81 26.01
C ILE A 591 7.76 31.88 26.62
N PRO A 592 7.38 30.69 27.12
CA PRO A 592 8.25 29.87 27.97
C PRO A 592 9.56 29.40 27.32
N TYR A 593 9.61 29.35 26.01
CA TYR A 593 10.80 28.90 25.27
C TYR A 593 11.71 30.05 24.79
N MET A 594 11.32 31.32 25.00
CA MET A 594 12.13 32.50 24.76
C MET A 594 12.65 33.06 26.09
N VAL A 595 13.94 33.25 26.21
CA VAL A 595 14.59 33.74 27.42
C VAL A 595 15.56 34.87 27.08
N LEU A 596 15.39 36.02 27.72
CA LEU A 596 16.35 37.14 27.58
C LEU A 596 17.64 36.78 28.34
N HIS A 597 18.78 37.02 27.70
CA HIS A 597 20.10 36.84 28.27
C HIS A 597 20.92 38.12 28.11
N HIS A 598 21.32 38.71 29.26
CA HIS A 598 22.18 39.87 29.32
C HIS A 598 23.65 39.43 29.29
N SER A 599 24.39 39.91 28.30
CA SER A 599 25.82 39.65 28.25
C SER A 599 26.59 40.53 29.27
N ARG A 600 27.83 40.13 29.57
CA ARG A 600 28.71 40.92 30.43
C ARG A 600 29.08 42.29 29.80
N GLU A 601 28.91 42.43 28.51
CA GLU A 601 29.17 43.64 27.73
C GLU A 601 27.93 44.54 27.61
N GLY A 602 26.84 44.26 28.32
CA GLY A 602 25.61 45.03 28.29
C GLY A 602 24.73 44.84 27.04
N LYS A 603 24.99 43.80 26.23
CA LYS A 603 24.16 43.45 25.07
C LYS A 603 23.12 42.41 25.43
N ASP A 604 21.93 42.62 24.89
CA ASP A 604 20.80 41.72 25.07
C ASP A 604 20.70 40.68 23.96
N TYR A 605 20.41 39.45 24.34
CA TYR A 605 20.26 38.34 23.43
C TYR A 605 18.95 37.58 23.74
N VAL A 606 18.30 37.06 22.69
CA VAL A 606 17.19 36.15 22.81
C VAL A 606 17.71 34.72 22.70
N CYS A 607 17.43 33.92 23.70
CA CYS A 607 17.79 32.49 23.76
C CYS A 607 16.54 31.64 23.58
N PHE A 608 16.55 30.73 22.60
CA PHE A 608 15.48 29.80 22.35
C PHE A 608 15.83 28.41 22.91
N THR A 609 14.99 27.92 23.81
CA THR A 609 15.18 26.62 24.46
C THR A 609 14.53 25.49 23.63
N ARG A 610 14.72 24.24 24.06
CA ARG A 610 14.08 23.06 23.45
C ARG A 610 12.55 23.13 23.40
N GLY A 611 11.93 23.96 24.21
CA GLY A 611 10.49 24.22 24.19
C GLY A 611 9.99 24.78 22.84
N LEU A 612 10.84 25.48 22.07
CA LEU A 612 10.48 25.95 20.75
C LEU A 612 10.06 24.79 19.83
N LYS A 613 10.83 23.71 19.81
CA LYS A 613 10.47 22.53 18.99
C LYS A 613 9.09 21.97 19.36
N LYS A 614 8.77 21.94 20.66
CA LYS A 614 7.46 21.51 21.13
C LYS A 614 6.36 22.47 20.67
N ALA A 615 6.58 23.78 20.79
CA ALA A 615 5.62 24.79 20.35
C ALA A 615 5.34 24.74 18.84
N LEU A 616 6.38 24.53 18.02
CA LEU A 616 6.21 24.31 16.59
C LEU A 616 5.44 23.02 16.27
N ASN A 617 5.73 21.91 16.96
CA ASN A 617 4.98 20.67 16.78
C ASN A 617 3.52 20.80 17.23
N ASP A 618 3.25 21.51 18.34
CA ASP A 618 1.90 21.76 18.84
C ASP A 618 1.09 22.67 17.89
N ALA A 619 1.78 23.43 17.03
CA ALA A 619 1.18 24.23 15.96
C ALA A 619 1.06 23.47 14.62
N ASP A 620 1.22 22.14 14.62
CA ASP A 620 1.25 21.26 13.44
C ASP A 620 2.29 21.67 12.39
N GLU A 621 3.38 22.28 12.85
CA GLU A 621 4.47 22.74 11.98
C GLU A 621 5.57 21.67 11.85
N ILE A 622 5.94 21.33 10.63
CA ILE A 622 7.14 20.52 10.36
C ILE A 622 8.37 21.40 10.64
N CYS A 623 9.26 20.97 11.50
CA CYS A 623 10.40 21.79 11.88
C CYS A 623 11.71 21.00 11.96
N TYR A 624 12.79 21.71 11.72
CA TYR A 624 14.14 21.25 12.04
C TYR A 624 14.33 21.14 13.57
N ASP A 625 15.41 20.52 13.99
CA ASP A 625 15.85 20.67 15.37
C ASP A 625 16.40 22.09 15.58
N LEU A 626 16.62 22.50 16.85
CA LEU A 626 17.10 23.85 17.16
C LEU A 626 18.41 24.22 16.46
N LYS A 627 19.24 23.22 16.14
CA LYS A 627 20.50 23.44 15.44
C LYS A 627 20.23 23.75 13.96
N GLY A 628 19.34 22.99 13.32
CA GLY A 628 18.93 23.23 11.94
C GLY A 628 18.24 24.58 11.76
N ILE A 629 17.34 24.98 12.69
CA ILE A 629 16.72 26.31 12.68
C ILE A 629 17.79 27.41 12.81
N ALA A 630 18.78 27.23 13.68
CA ALA A 630 19.85 28.21 13.85
C ALA A 630 20.72 28.35 12.60
N GLU A 631 21.02 27.24 11.91
CA GLU A 631 21.76 27.23 10.63
C GLU A 631 20.94 27.94 9.55
N LEU A 632 19.65 27.66 9.42
CA LEU A 632 18.73 28.28 8.46
C LEU A 632 18.64 29.79 8.64
N LEU A 633 18.52 30.27 9.89
CA LEU A 633 18.39 31.70 10.20
C LEU A 633 19.74 32.44 10.29
N GLY A 634 20.87 31.74 10.11
CA GLY A 634 22.20 32.29 10.31
C GLY A 634 22.47 32.72 11.76
N TRP A 635 21.80 32.07 12.74
CA TRP A 635 21.95 32.31 14.17
C TRP A 635 22.91 31.32 14.83
N GLN A 636 23.33 31.60 16.07
CA GLN A 636 24.29 30.73 16.76
C GLN A 636 23.56 29.64 17.56
N TYR A 637 24.10 28.40 17.53
CA TYR A 637 23.68 27.34 18.42
C TYR A 637 24.84 26.96 19.35
N LYS A 638 24.73 27.34 20.63
CA LYS A 638 25.80 27.17 21.60
C LYS A 638 25.28 26.91 23.03
N PRO A 639 26.11 26.36 23.94
CA PRO A 639 25.77 26.30 25.35
C PRO A 639 25.81 27.74 25.97
N VAL A 640 24.73 28.09 26.65
CA VAL A 640 24.58 29.36 27.40
C VAL A 640 24.18 29.02 28.84
N ARG A 641 24.69 29.74 29.82
CA ARG A 641 24.30 29.64 31.22
C ARG A 641 23.05 30.50 31.44
N LEU A 642 21.90 29.88 31.43
CA LEU A 642 20.65 30.43 31.92
C LEU A 642 20.55 30.13 33.44
N ASP A 643 19.55 29.38 33.88
CA ASP A 643 19.53 28.84 35.26
C ASP A 643 20.58 27.70 35.42
N LYS A 644 20.80 26.95 34.36
CA LYS A 644 21.83 25.91 34.19
C LYS A 644 22.46 26.00 32.80
N LEU A 645 23.63 25.39 32.62
CA LEU A 645 24.27 25.32 31.29
C LEU A 645 23.37 24.53 30.33
N THR A 646 22.81 25.21 29.33
CA THR A 646 21.85 24.64 28.38
C THR A 646 22.27 25.01 26.97
N LYS A 647 22.18 24.04 26.02
CA LYS A 647 22.35 24.32 24.59
C LYS A 647 21.10 25.01 24.07
N VAL A 648 21.26 26.19 23.50
CA VAL A 648 20.20 27.05 22.99
C VAL A 648 20.56 27.65 21.64
N MET A 649 19.57 28.00 20.86
CA MET A 649 19.73 28.89 19.73
C MET A 649 19.73 30.31 20.28
N ILE A 650 20.65 31.15 19.87
CA ILE A 650 20.86 32.52 20.39
C ILE A 650 21.10 33.51 19.27
N VAL A 651 20.46 34.68 19.41
CA VAL A 651 20.59 35.82 18.50
C VAL A 651 20.58 37.12 19.29
N SER A 652 21.24 38.18 18.81
CA SER A 652 21.11 39.52 19.46
C SER A 652 19.68 40.00 19.35
N PHE A 653 19.21 40.74 20.38
CA PHE A 653 17.84 41.24 20.39
C PHE A 653 17.51 42.10 19.19
N ASP A 654 18.46 42.98 18.77
CA ASP A 654 18.30 43.84 17.60
C ASP A 654 18.12 43.01 16.29
N LYS A 655 18.96 41.99 16.09
CA LYS A 655 18.81 41.11 14.93
C LYS A 655 17.49 40.32 14.96
N PHE A 656 17.00 39.95 16.13
CA PHE A 656 15.71 39.28 16.26
C PHE A 656 14.57 40.25 15.87
N LEU A 657 14.62 41.50 16.30
CA LEU A 657 13.62 42.51 15.91
C LEU A 657 13.67 42.80 14.40
N THR A 658 14.86 42.95 13.83
CA THR A 658 15.03 43.12 12.38
C THR A 658 14.46 41.91 11.60
N PHE A 659 14.65 40.72 12.12
CA PHE A 659 14.08 39.52 11.53
C PHE A 659 12.55 39.55 11.57
N LEU A 660 11.93 39.94 12.68
CA LEU A 660 10.48 40.03 12.81
C LEU A 660 9.88 41.10 11.88
N TYR A 661 10.54 42.27 11.80
CA TYR A 661 10.04 43.47 11.09
C TYR A 661 11.13 44.13 10.25
N PRO A 662 11.44 43.56 9.08
CA PRO A 662 12.52 44.10 8.22
C PRO A 662 12.32 45.57 7.81
N ASN A 663 11.06 46.01 7.67
CA ASN A 663 10.71 47.36 7.21
C ASN A 663 10.83 48.45 8.29
N LEU A 664 11.07 48.10 9.57
CA LEU A 664 11.26 49.10 10.63
C LEU A 664 12.65 49.72 10.62
N THR A 665 13.64 49.00 10.10
CA THR A 665 15.06 49.47 10.06
C THR A 665 15.40 50.35 8.89
N GLU A 666 14.63 50.39 7.79
CA GLU A 666 14.92 51.23 6.63
C GLU A 666 14.61 52.74 6.84
N LYS A 667 13.85 53.10 7.89
CA LYS A 667 13.50 54.51 8.16
C LYS A 667 14.49 55.26 9.04
N GLU A 668 15.34 54.56 9.79
CA GLU A 668 16.32 55.21 10.68
C GLU A 668 17.68 55.52 10.02
N THR A 669 17.99 54.98 8.84
CA THR A 669 19.25 55.27 8.12
C THR A 669 19.17 56.48 7.18
N ASN A 670 18.02 57.15 7.08
CA ASN A 670 17.79 58.29 6.20
C ASN A 670 17.37 59.58 6.96
N GLN A 671 17.71 59.70 8.25
CA GLN A 671 17.62 60.99 8.97
C GLN A 671 18.99 61.49 9.45
#